data_3f11c381e3c02a55c51a8452bb54d8ce
#
_entry.id   3f11c381e3c02a55c51a8452bb54d8ce
#
_cell.length_a   1.000
_cell.length_b   1.000
_cell.length_c   1.000
_cell.angle_alpha   90.00
_cell.angle_beta   90.00
_cell.angle_gamma   90.00
#
_symmetry.space_group_name_H-M   'P 1'
#
loop_
_entity.id
_entity.type
_entity.pdbx_description
1 polymer ?
#
loop_
_entity_poly.entity_id
_entity_poly.type
_entity_poly.pdbx_seq_one_letter_code
_entity_poly.pdbx_strand_id
1 'polypeptide(L)'
;MSSSPEPAVAVPPARRAPRPDQNAAIDAAVRHLKHPGSRGHIVSACGTGKTLIALRTAEALDTYHLLVAVPSWDLIAQWAAAARADGRPEPLMAVSSLDAGKHPLLADAGAMSTSSGEYLAYWLAQRRKRRERATVFVTLDSLARIEETQHTVFPAPVFDLLVVDEAHRTAGSWDKQWTMIHDNQRVPADRRLYLTATPYEWEAPRLAEVPDTRPQPKRTAATAPSWEAPSLIASMDDPKVFGPRLHTYSHADAIADGVLADYQLLIPTITNTDLRTLLTDKDAQTGFGPTARRTSALHLAILKAMAEHDLHHVIVYFQQIADAADFARQFPHTLRTLPEKQRPDWAGDLSVQSINGTHAPEQRHTILDRFGNAPRGILTNAQVLGEGVDLPAVDAIVFADRTASVRRIVQALGRALRKPPTLDHKTASLVIPAYTPPDADPTDLLGTPYEALWLITAALRHHDQSIAARAPRKNAKRRLETDTHQLIARHFRFDFTLNADHIARAMDLIAWPSDAAVLSAPRRAGLAATLRYHAEHGHLRVPTDYEDAYGYRLGSFITGQRTAYHQDALTADWIAELEALGMVWDEKEAAWQANLATVEAFYTVHGHLAIPATAPGGQFLVDQRARARKGLLTPSREQHFTTLDPNWQLPYGPDWHRKYHLLRRHIEAGHDPATLSRDLVIDRVKAGGWLHRQFTNWSQLDNGQHDLLTHLGLTPDQVPLPARNTSTNATPGTRTRRRSFHQTAELLRLFVERWGRPPNARESMEIDGEHVMIGPWLCKVRTKQSACQLTQEQDQLMAEILKSNWTATRRTSSTEASR
;
A
#
# COMPACT_ATOMS: atom_id res chain seq x y z
N MET A 1 59.73 56.39 -21.76
CA MET A 1 59.48 54.92 -21.61
C MET A 1 58.54 54.70 -20.45
N SER A 2 57.28 54.53 -20.78
CA SER A 2 56.21 54.32 -19.78
C SER A 2 55.99 52.80 -19.71
N SER A 3 56.41 52.21 -18.55
CA SER A 3 56.14 50.78 -18.26
C SER A 3 54.67 50.59 -17.92
N SER A 4 53.93 49.91 -18.78
CA SER A 4 52.58 49.41 -18.50
C SER A 4 52.65 48.40 -17.33
N PRO A 5 51.75 48.45 -16.34
CA PRO A 5 51.72 47.44 -15.28
C PRO A 5 51.28 46.10 -15.86
N GLU A 6 52.03 45.05 -15.52
CA GLU A 6 51.65 43.65 -15.77
C GLU A 6 50.26 43.38 -15.16
N PRO A 7 49.36 42.65 -15.86
CA PRO A 7 48.07 42.28 -15.29
C PRO A 7 48.30 41.41 -14.06
N ALA A 8 47.75 41.84 -12.95
CA ALA A 8 47.77 41.10 -11.68
C ALA A 8 47.20 39.68 -11.93
N VAL A 9 48.02 38.65 -11.72
CA VAL A 9 47.56 37.25 -11.76
C VAL A 9 46.51 37.10 -10.66
N ALA A 10 45.27 36.97 -11.08
CA ALA A 10 44.15 36.72 -10.18
C ALA A 10 44.44 35.42 -9.41
N VAL A 11 44.66 35.54 -8.11
CA VAL A 11 44.79 34.38 -7.20
C VAL A 11 43.49 33.58 -7.32
N PRO A 12 43.55 32.31 -7.70
CA PRO A 12 42.34 31.50 -7.82
C PRO A 12 41.61 31.47 -6.45
N PRO A 13 40.30 31.57 -6.40
CA PRO A 13 39.54 31.53 -5.15
C PRO A 13 39.90 30.28 -4.35
N ALA A 14 40.13 30.44 -3.04
CA ALA A 14 40.48 29.33 -2.16
C ALA A 14 39.43 28.21 -2.26
N ARG A 15 39.90 27.00 -2.52
CA ARG A 15 39.02 25.82 -2.60
C ARG A 15 38.14 25.68 -1.36
N ARG A 16 36.86 25.49 -1.53
CA ARG A 16 35.92 25.33 -0.40
C ARG A 16 36.23 24.05 0.36
N ALA A 17 36.48 24.14 1.67
CA ALA A 17 36.63 22.95 2.53
C ALA A 17 35.28 22.25 2.71
N PRO A 18 35.22 20.90 2.60
CA PRO A 18 34.01 20.15 2.89
C PRO A 18 33.65 20.28 4.38
N ARG A 19 32.35 20.36 4.66
CA ARG A 19 31.79 20.34 6.02
C ARG A 19 31.96 18.93 6.65
N PRO A 20 31.80 18.80 7.99
CA PRO A 20 31.91 17.51 8.68
C PRO A 20 30.98 16.43 8.10
N ASP A 21 29.70 16.76 7.78
CA ASP A 21 28.71 15.87 7.14
C ASP A 21 29.17 15.42 5.77
N GLN A 22 29.75 16.35 4.98
CA GLN A 22 30.27 16.05 3.65
C GLN A 22 31.52 15.15 3.72
N ASN A 23 32.44 15.42 4.69
CA ASN A 23 33.61 14.57 4.91
C ASN A 23 33.19 13.14 5.29
N ALA A 24 32.23 12.97 6.20
CA ALA A 24 31.70 11.66 6.58
C ALA A 24 31.13 10.89 5.37
N ALA A 25 30.42 11.58 4.47
CA ALA A 25 29.86 11.00 3.25
C ALA A 25 30.97 10.61 2.26
N ILE A 26 32.00 11.48 2.07
CA ILE A 26 33.16 11.23 1.21
C ILE A 26 33.92 10.00 1.73
N ASP A 27 34.24 9.97 3.02
CA ASP A 27 34.99 8.85 3.63
C ASP A 27 34.23 7.52 3.51
N ALA A 28 32.93 7.53 3.69
CA ALA A 28 32.10 6.34 3.52
C ALA A 28 32.10 5.85 2.07
N ALA A 29 31.96 6.78 1.11
CA ALA A 29 31.99 6.46 -0.31
C ALA A 29 33.36 5.93 -0.74
N VAL A 30 34.47 6.59 -0.36
CA VAL A 30 35.84 6.18 -0.70
C VAL A 30 36.16 4.80 -0.10
N ARG A 31 35.81 4.54 1.16
CA ARG A 31 36.04 3.21 1.77
C ARG A 31 35.36 2.10 1.00
N HIS A 32 34.10 2.31 0.57
CA HIS A 32 33.33 1.29 -0.09
C HIS A 32 33.68 1.12 -1.58
N LEU A 33 33.97 2.22 -2.27
CA LEU A 33 34.23 2.25 -3.71
C LEU A 33 35.71 1.99 -4.08
N LYS A 34 36.54 1.46 -3.18
CA LYS A 34 37.98 1.17 -3.45
C LYS A 34 38.18 0.15 -4.58
N HIS A 35 37.29 -0.81 -4.71
CA HIS A 35 37.45 -1.92 -5.64
C HIS A 35 36.55 -1.74 -6.89
N PRO A 36 37.06 -2.11 -8.09
CA PRO A 36 36.26 -2.19 -9.30
C PRO A 36 35.03 -3.11 -9.10
N GLY A 37 33.91 -2.78 -9.73
CA GLY A 37 32.62 -3.46 -9.60
C GLY A 37 31.76 -2.97 -8.42
N SER A 38 32.31 -2.13 -7.53
CA SER A 38 31.56 -1.63 -6.37
C SER A 38 30.53 -0.58 -6.76
N ARG A 39 29.41 -0.60 -6.01
CA ARG A 39 28.28 0.33 -6.14
C ARG A 39 27.83 0.78 -4.77
N GLY A 40 27.34 2.00 -4.65
CA GLY A 40 26.76 2.48 -3.41
C GLY A 40 26.01 3.77 -3.60
N HIS A 41 25.09 4.08 -2.67
CA HIS A 41 24.32 5.31 -2.77
C HIS A 41 24.39 6.16 -1.49
N ILE A 42 24.29 7.48 -1.70
CA ILE A 42 24.22 8.48 -0.65
C ILE A 42 22.85 9.14 -0.71
N VAL A 43 22.17 9.17 0.43
CA VAL A 43 20.92 9.91 0.61
C VAL A 43 21.24 11.19 1.38
N SER A 44 21.09 12.34 0.71
CA SER A 44 21.38 13.63 1.32
C SER A 44 20.39 14.69 0.89
N ALA A 45 19.88 15.48 1.83
CA ALA A 45 18.88 16.50 1.59
C ALA A 45 19.22 17.43 0.41
N CYS A 46 18.18 18.01 -0.24
CA CYS A 46 18.42 19.01 -1.29
C CYS A 46 19.17 20.23 -0.73
N GLY A 47 20.15 20.75 -1.48
CA GLY A 47 20.90 21.94 -1.06
C GLY A 47 22.08 21.69 -0.11
N THR A 48 22.32 20.43 0.29
CA THR A 48 23.43 20.07 1.20
C THR A 48 24.79 19.90 0.52
N GLY A 49 24.87 20.04 -0.82
CA GLY A 49 26.12 19.99 -1.58
C GLY A 49 26.54 18.60 -2.03
N LYS A 50 25.62 17.77 -2.48
CA LYS A 50 25.87 16.44 -3.07
C LYS A 50 26.92 16.46 -4.19
N THR A 51 26.90 17.50 -5.02
CA THR A 51 27.89 17.73 -6.09
C THR A 51 29.32 17.77 -5.56
N LEU A 52 29.56 18.50 -4.46
CA LEU A 52 30.89 18.59 -3.84
C LEU A 52 31.31 17.23 -3.26
N ILE A 53 30.41 16.51 -2.63
CA ILE A 53 30.67 15.15 -2.11
C ILE A 53 31.18 14.23 -3.24
N ALA A 54 30.49 14.24 -4.39
CA ALA A 54 30.86 13.39 -5.52
C ALA A 54 32.19 13.80 -6.15
N LEU A 55 32.44 15.11 -6.36
CA LEU A 55 33.70 15.62 -6.91
C LEU A 55 34.88 15.26 -6.00
N ARG A 56 34.75 15.41 -4.69
CA ARG A 56 35.78 15.06 -3.71
C ARG A 56 35.96 13.53 -3.60
N THR A 57 34.90 12.76 -3.72
CA THR A 57 34.99 11.28 -3.80
C THR A 57 35.76 10.85 -5.05
N ALA A 58 35.47 11.46 -6.21
CA ALA A 58 36.22 11.19 -7.45
C ALA A 58 37.70 11.54 -7.33
N GLU A 59 38.04 12.66 -6.66
CA GLU A 59 39.39 13.05 -6.39
C GLU A 59 40.11 12.05 -5.48
N ALA A 60 39.48 11.68 -4.36
CA ALA A 60 40.07 10.75 -3.38
C ALA A 60 40.23 9.33 -3.92
N LEU A 61 39.44 8.93 -4.95
CA LEU A 61 39.59 7.68 -5.67
C LEU A 61 40.58 7.74 -6.83
N ASP A 62 41.29 8.85 -7.03
CA ASP A 62 42.21 9.12 -8.12
C ASP A 62 41.62 8.84 -9.52
N THR A 63 40.40 9.30 -9.72
CA THR A 63 39.62 9.06 -10.96
C THR A 63 40.19 9.84 -12.13
N TYR A 64 40.51 9.16 -13.24
CA TYR A 64 40.95 9.79 -14.48
C TYR A 64 39.76 10.16 -15.36
N HIS A 65 38.83 9.22 -15.63
CA HIS A 65 37.64 9.44 -16.43
C HIS A 65 36.40 9.37 -15.55
N LEU A 66 35.82 10.52 -15.27
CA LEU A 66 34.58 10.66 -14.52
C LEU A 66 33.40 10.80 -15.48
N LEU A 67 32.38 9.98 -15.34
CA LEU A 67 31.06 10.16 -15.98
C LEU A 67 30.07 10.64 -14.94
N VAL A 68 29.36 11.75 -15.23
CA VAL A 68 28.31 12.30 -14.39
C VAL A 68 27.00 12.30 -15.18
N ALA A 69 26.05 11.51 -14.75
CA ALA A 69 24.72 11.44 -15.35
C ALA A 69 23.70 12.24 -14.52
N VAL A 70 22.96 13.11 -15.18
CA VAL A 70 22.00 14.04 -14.56
C VAL A 70 20.69 14.07 -15.33
N PRO A 71 19.55 14.48 -14.72
CA PRO A 71 18.26 14.55 -15.40
C PRO A 71 18.10 15.63 -16.46
N SER A 72 18.83 16.77 -16.32
CA SER A 72 18.57 17.94 -17.16
C SER A 72 19.84 18.66 -17.58
N TRP A 73 19.71 19.44 -18.65
CA TRP A 73 20.78 20.29 -19.18
C TRP A 73 21.21 21.38 -18.17
N ASP A 74 20.27 21.98 -17.46
CA ASP A 74 20.57 23.00 -16.44
C ASP A 74 21.40 22.41 -15.28
N LEU A 75 21.21 21.13 -14.94
CA LEU A 75 22.04 20.43 -13.98
C LEU A 75 23.44 20.16 -14.53
N ILE A 76 23.61 19.83 -15.82
CA ILE A 76 24.97 19.75 -16.42
C ILE A 76 25.72 21.08 -16.23
N ALA A 77 25.04 22.21 -16.50
CA ALA A 77 25.66 23.52 -16.35
C ALA A 77 26.07 23.82 -14.91
N GLN A 78 25.25 23.48 -13.94
CA GLN A 78 25.58 23.62 -12.52
C GLN A 78 26.73 22.71 -12.08
N TRP A 79 26.76 21.46 -12.53
CA TRP A 79 27.87 20.54 -12.24
C TRP A 79 29.18 21.03 -12.83
N ALA A 80 29.17 21.55 -14.09
CA ALA A 80 30.33 22.11 -14.73
C ALA A 80 30.86 23.35 -13.99
N ALA A 81 29.97 24.27 -13.62
CA ALA A 81 30.31 25.45 -12.82
C ALA A 81 30.86 25.06 -11.42
N ALA A 82 30.24 24.06 -10.76
CA ALA A 82 30.71 23.57 -9.47
C ALA A 82 32.09 22.90 -9.57
N ALA A 83 32.36 22.17 -10.63
CA ALA A 83 33.70 21.58 -10.88
C ALA A 83 34.77 22.67 -11.03
N ARG A 84 34.49 23.75 -11.77
CA ARG A 84 35.40 24.88 -11.90
C ARG A 84 35.58 25.65 -10.59
N ALA A 85 34.49 25.90 -9.87
CA ALA A 85 34.56 26.55 -8.56
C ALA A 85 35.36 25.73 -7.53
N ASP A 86 35.33 24.38 -7.68
CA ASP A 86 36.16 23.48 -6.88
C ASP A 86 37.61 23.36 -7.37
N GLY A 87 38.00 24.16 -8.37
CA GLY A 87 39.38 24.25 -8.88
C GLY A 87 39.80 23.02 -9.71
N ARG A 88 38.87 22.32 -10.33
CA ARG A 88 39.18 21.19 -11.22
C ARG A 88 39.52 21.70 -12.62
N PRO A 89 40.77 21.48 -13.09
CA PRO A 89 41.23 22.04 -14.36
C PRO A 89 40.92 21.16 -15.57
N GLU A 90 40.58 19.89 -15.36
CA GLU A 90 40.39 18.92 -16.43
C GLU A 90 39.35 19.33 -17.46
N PRO A 91 39.55 18.92 -18.74
CA PRO A 91 38.56 19.14 -19.80
C PRO A 91 37.19 18.57 -19.48
N LEU A 92 36.13 19.35 -19.79
CA LEU A 92 34.74 19.02 -19.56
C LEU A 92 34.05 18.79 -20.92
N MET A 93 33.30 17.69 -21.03
CA MET A 93 32.51 17.35 -22.21
C MET A 93 31.04 17.10 -21.82
N ALA A 94 30.12 17.83 -22.40
CA ALA A 94 28.68 17.63 -22.26
C ALA A 94 28.13 16.80 -23.43
N VAL A 95 27.47 15.69 -23.13
CA VAL A 95 26.84 14.83 -24.17
C VAL A 95 25.39 15.26 -24.33
N SER A 96 25.12 16.03 -25.38
CA SER A 96 23.82 16.61 -25.69
C SER A 96 23.76 17.11 -27.12
N SER A 97 22.55 17.27 -27.63
CA SER A 97 22.29 17.97 -28.89
C SER A 97 22.36 19.51 -28.77
N LEU A 98 22.41 20.02 -27.53
CA LEU A 98 22.52 21.47 -27.28
C LEU A 98 23.98 21.92 -27.30
N ASP A 99 24.20 23.12 -27.79
CA ASP A 99 25.54 23.73 -27.86
C ASP A 99 25.95 24.35 -26.52
N ALA A 100 27.02 23.82 -25.92
CA ALA A 100 27.54 24.30 -24.64
C ALA A 100 27.99 25.78 -24.70
N GLY A 101 28.47 26.25 -25.88
CA GLY A 101 28.88 27.64 -26.08
C GLY A 101 27.74 28.66 -25.99
N LYS A 102 26.49 28.22 -26.14
CA LYS A 102 25.32 29.07 -25.99
C LYS A 102 24.77 29.16 -24.57
N HIS A 103 25.25 28.33 -23.66
CA HIS A 103 24.82 28.37 -22.24
C HIS A 103 25.88 29.11 -21.39
N PRO A 104 25.55 30.23 -20.74
CA PRO A 104 26.54 31.06 -20.04
C PRO A 104 27.44 30.29 -19.10
N LEU A 105 26.86 29.51 -18.16
CA LEU A 105 27.64 28.74 -17.18
C LEU A 105 28.52 27.64 -17.81
N LEU A 106 28.15 27.07 -18.96
CA LEU A 106 28.97 26.05 -19.63
C LEU A 106 30.07 26.69 -20.44
N ALA A 107 29.82 27.83 -21.07
CA ALA A 107 30.80 28.63 -21.77
C ALA A 107 31.88 29.14 -20.80
N ASP A 108 31.47 29.71 -19.65
CA ASP A 108 32.36 30.16 -18.57
C ASP A 108 33.19 29.01 -17.98
N ALA A 109 32.58 27.80 -17.87
CA ALA A 109 33.29 26.60 -17.44
C ALA A 109 34.24 26.04 -18.52
N GLY A 110 34.25 26.55 -19.74
CA GLY A 110 35.04 26.05 -20.85
C GLY A 110 34.65 24.60 -21.24
N ALA A 111 33.37 24.27 -21.11
CA ALA A 111 32.86 22.96 -21.46
C ALA A 111 32.60 22.86 -22.96
N MET A 112 32.97 21.73 -23.56
CA MET A 112 32.62 21.35 -24.93
C MET A 112 31.33 20.54 -24.93
N SER A 113 30.66 20.45 -26.08
CA SER A 113 29.48 19.59 -26.24
C SER A 113 29.59 18.72 -27.49
N THR A 114 28.99 17.54 -27.45
CA THR A 114 28.86 16.63 -28.57
C THR A 114 27.58 15.81 -28.49
N SER A 115 26.99 15.52 -29.64
CA SER A 115 25.92 14.54 -29.82
C SER A 115 26.40 13.25 -30.47
N SER A 116 27.72 13.14 -30.84
CA SER A 116 28.32 12.00 -31.49
C SER A 116 29.02 11.09 -30.50
N GLY A 117 28.57 9.83 -30.39
CA GLY A 117 29.23 8.80 -29.61
C GLY A 117 30.63 8.49 -30.15
N GLU A 118 30.83 8.53 -31.48
CA GLU A 118 32.13 8.30 -32.12
C GLU A 118 33.15 9.38 -31.76
N TYR A 119 32.77 10.66 -31.83
CA TYR A 119 33.63 11.76 -31.41
C TYR A 119 33.99 11.65 -29.93
N LEU A 120 33.02 11.35 -29.08
CA LEU A 120 33.25 11.16 -27.64
C LEU A 120 34.23 10.02 -27.37
N ALA A 121 34.08 8.89 -28.05
CA ALA A 121 34.98 7.76 -27.91
C ALA A 121 36.44 8.13 -28.30
N TYR A 122 36.59 8.78 -29.46
CA TYR A 122 37.91 9.29 -29.92
C TYR A 122 38.51 10.28 -28.91
N TRP A 123 37.72 11.24 -28.41
CA TRP A 123 38.15 12.27 -27.45
C TRP A 123 38.63 11.62 -26.13
N LEU A 124 37.89 10.67 -25.58
CA LEU A 124 38.27 9.90 -24.38
C LEU A 124 39.52 9.07 -24.59
N ALA A 125 39.65 8.36 -25.73
CA ALA A 125 40.83 7.56 -26.06
C ALA A 125 42.10 8.42 -26.13
N GLN A 126 42.04 9.63 -26.70
CA GLN A 126 43.15 10.57 -26.69
C GLN A 126 43.54 11.03 -25.29
N ARG A 127 42.58 11.30 -24.41
CA ARG A 127 42.84 11.67 -23.03
C ARG A 127 43.50 10.55 -22.25
N ARG A 128 43.01 9.31 -22.42
CA ARG A 128 43.60 8.11 -21.80
C ARG A 128 45.03 7.89 -22.25
N LYS A 129 45.31 8.04 -23.54
CA LYS A 129 46.65 7.91 -24.08
C LYS A 129 47.63 8.94 -23.47
N ARG A 130 47.14 10.16 -23.22
CA ARG A 130 47.96 11.24 -22.65
C ARG A 130 48.00 11.23 -21.12
N ARG A 131 47.29 10.30 -20.48
CA ARG A 131 47.08 10.25 -19.01
C ARG A 131 46.50 11.56 -18.47
N GLU A 132 45.62 12.18 -19.25
CA GLU A 132 44.88 13.38 -18.87
C GLU A 132 43.55 13.00 -18.21
N ARG A 133 43.18 13.68 -17.12
CA ARG A 133 41.86 13.55 -16.52
C ARG A 133 40.81 14.17 -17.43
N ALA A 134 39.59 13.65 -17.37
CA ALA A 134 38.44 14.18 -18.11
C ALA A 134 37.14 13.92 -17.37
N THR A 135 36.26 14.89 -17.41
CA THR A 135 34.89 14.75 -16.90
C THR A 135 33.87 14.83 -18.04
N VAL A 136 33.03 13.82 -18.14
CA VAL A 136 31.92 13.76 -19.10
C VAL A 136 30.63 13.93 -18.35
N PHE A 137 29.79 14.85 -18.82
CA PHE A 137 28.42 15.04 -18.35
C PHE A 137 27.43 14.52 -19.38
N VAL A 138 26.39 13.81 -18.94
CA VAL A 138 25.35 13.26 -19.82
C VAL A 138 23.99 13.44 -19.19
N THR A 139 22.98 13.78 -20.00
CA THR A 139 21.59 13.69 -19.54
C THR A 139 21.12 12.26 -19.59
N LEU A 140 20.19 11.86 -18.71
CA LEU A 140 19.61 10.52 -18.71
C LEU A 140 19.01 10.14 -20.08
N ASP A 141 18.45 11.12 -20.81
CA ASP A 141 17.89 10.92 -22.14
C ASP A 141 18.98 10.70 -23.22
N SER A 142 20.22 11.15 -22.96
CA SER A 142 21.36 11.02 -23.89
C SER A 142 22.24 9.80 -23.61
N LEU A 143 21.88 8.94 -22.68
CA LEU A 143 22.67 7.74 -22.30
C LEU A 143 22.96 6.80 -23.47
N ALA A 144 22.07 6.72 -24.47
CA ALA A 144 22.31 5.94 -25.68
C ALA A 144 23.59 6.36 -26.42
N ARG A 145 24.03 7.63 -26.31
CA ARG A 145 25.27 8.12 -26.88
C ARG A 145 26.50 7.57 -26.17
N ILE A 146 26.38 7.25 -24.88
CA ILE A 146 27.44 6.56 -24.12
C ILE A 146 27.56 5.09 -24.59
N GLU A 147 26.42 4.42 -24.79
CA GLU A 147 26.40 3.06 -25.33
C GLU A 147 27.03 3.00 -26.74
N GLU A 148 26.70 3.95 -27.62
CA GLU A 148 27.29 4.06 -28.96
C GLU A 148 28.83 4.09 -28.93
N THR A 149 29.44 4.69 -27.88
CA THR A 149 30.89 4.77 -27.77
C THR A 149 31.57 3.40 -27.72
N GLN A 150 30.85 2.34 -27.33
CA GLN A 150 31.38 0.97 -27.23
C GLN A 150 31.36 0.23 -28.56
N HIS A 151 30.60 0.70 -29.53
CA HIS A 151 30.42 0.09 -30.84
C HIS A 151 31.19 0.84 -31.94
N THR A 152 32.08 1.77 -31.57
CA THR A 152 32.91 2.52 -32.52
C THR A 152 34.18 1.75 -32.87
N VAL A 153 34.87 2.19 -33.95
CA VAL A 153 36.17 1.62 -34.36
C VAL A 153 37.24 1.67 -33.23
N PHE A 154 37.14 2.70 -32.39
CA PHE A 154 37.97 2.88 -31.22
C PHE A 154 37.06 3.00 -30.00
N PRO A 155 36.70 1.88 -29.35
CA PRO A 155 35.82 1.91 -28.19
C PRO A 155 36.33 2.86 -27.10
N ALA A 156 35.42 3.58 -26.46
CA ALA A 156 35.78 4.44 -25.33
C ALA A 156 36.34 3.59 -24.18
N PRO A 157 37.34 4.12 -23.44
CA PRO A 157 37.82 3.47 -22.23
C PRO A 157 36.71 3.42 -21.18
N VAL A 158 36.78 2.39 -20.32
CA VAL A 158 35.87 2.28 -19.15
C VAL A 158 36.04 3.51 -18.27
N PHE A 159 34.93 4.05 -17.78
CA PHE A 159 34.96 5.14 -16.80
C PHE A 159 35.42 4.62 -15.43
N ASP A 160 36.35 5.30 -14.78
CA ASP A 160 36.83 4.91 -13.44
C ASP A 160 35.73 5.09 -12.37
N LEU A 161 34.88 6.11 -12.54
CA LEU A 161 33.72 6.37 -11.69
C LEU A 161 32.56 6.93 -12.51
N LEU A 162 31.38 6.33 -12.32
CA LEU A 162 30.10 6.86 -12.75
C LEU A 162 29.37 7.44 -11.53
N VAL A 163 29.00 8.72 -11.60
CA VAL A 163 28.14 9.40 -10.64
C VAL A 163 26.76 9.58 -11.28
N VAL A 164 25.71 9.18 -10.60
CA VAL A 164 24.32 9.38 -11.03
C VAL A 164 23.66 10.30 -10.04
N ASP A 165 23.37 11.55 -10.44
CA ASP A 165 22.62 12.49 -9.61
C ASP A 165 21.12 12.32 -9.85
N GLU A 166 20.32 12.60 -8.82
CA GLU A 166 18.89 12.30 -8.74
C GLU A 166 18.57 10.85 -9.16
N ALA A 167 19.36 9.92 -8.65
CA ALA A 167 19.40 8.52 -9.05
C ALA A 167 18.07 7.77 -8.84
N HIS A 168 17.17 8.28 -7.99
CA HIS A 168 15.81 7.74 -7.82
C HIS A 168 15.03 7.67 -9.15
N ARG A 169 15.36 8.51 -10.14
CA ARG A 169 14.75 8.46 -11.48
C ARG A 169 15.08 7.19 -12.25
N THR A 170 16.18 6.53 -11.92
CA THR A 170 16.61 5.27 -12.53
C THR A 170 16.09 4.05 -11.77
N ALA A 171 15.29 4.24 -10.70
CA ALA A 171 14.62 3.20 -9.97
C ALA A 171 13.28 2.81 -10.65
N GLY A 172 12.81 1.58 -10.41
CA GLY A 172 11.52 1.07 -10.90
C GLY A 172 11.65 0.06 -12.04
N SER A 173 10.72 0.07 -13.00
CA SER A 173 10.66 -0.90 -14.09
C SER A 173 11.87 -0.85 -14.99
N TRP A 174 12.43 -2.03 -15.32
CA TRP A 174 13.59 -2.20 -16.21
C TRP A 174 13.31 -1.80 -17.66
N ASP A 175 12.06 -1.60 -18.05
CA ASP A 175 11.67 -1.15 -19.39
C ASP A 175 11.97 0.35 -19.63
N LYS A 176 12.31 1.09 -18.59
CA LYS A 176 12.69 2.50 -18.72
C LYS A 176 14.08 2.61 -19.36
N GLN A 177 14.22 3.41 -20.41
CA GLN A 177 15.47 3.67 -21.11
C GLN A 177 16.63 4.06 -20.16
N TRP A 178 16.34 4.76 -19.06
CA TRP A 178 17.35 5.23 -18.09
C TRP A 178 17.96 4.12 -17.23
N THR A 179 17.33 2.95 -17.13
CA THR A 179 17.86 1.81 -16.35
C THR A 179 19.11 1.19 -16.97
N MET A 180 19.40 1.47 -18.26
CA MET A 180 20.63 1.07 -18.92
C MET A 180 21.89 1.52 -18.17
N ILE A 181 21.81 2.60 -17.35
CA ILE A 181 22.92 3.14 -16.56
C ILE A 181 23.47 2.15 -15.53
N HIS A 182 22.67 1.12 -15.16
CA HIS A 182 23.06 0.07 -14.21
C HIS A 182 23.83 -1.07 -14.88
N ASP A 183 23.78 -1.16 -16.20
CA ASP A 183 24.37 -2.23 -16.99
C ASP A 183 25.80 -1.86 -17.44
N ASN A 184 26.79 -2.68 -17.05
CA ASN A 184 28.20 -2.49 -17.39
C ASN A 184 28.49 -2.76 -18.88
N GLN A 185 27.65 -3.51 -19.58
CA GLN A 185 27.83 -3.75 -21.01
C GLN A 185 27.38 -2.51 -21.82
N ARG A 186 26.41 -1.78 -21.35
CA ARG A 186 25.86 -0.59 -22.02
C ARG A 186 26.55 0.72 -21.59
N VAL A 187 26.83 0.87 -20.31
CA VAL A 187 27.50 2.03 -19.73
C VAL A 187 28.67 1.53 -18.85
N PRO A 188 29.85 1.25 -19.46
CA PRO A 188 30.97 0.68 -18.74
C PRO A 188 31.56 1.63 -17.70
N ALA A 189 31.53 1.22 -16.43
CA ALA A 189 32.17 1.94 -15.33
C ALA A 189 32.69 0.98 -14.26
N ASP A 190 33.89 1.23 -13.78
CA ASP A 190 34.52 0.45 -12.72
C ASP A 190 33.75 0.59 -11.39
N ARG A 191 33.29 1.79 -11.09
CA ARG A 191 32.59 2.12 -9.84
C ARG A 191 31.36 2.95 -10.10
N ARG A 192 30.33 2.81 -9.24
CA ARG A 192 29.10 3.62 -9.33
C ARG A 192 28.74 4.26 -7.99
N LEU A 193 28.56 5.57 -8.01
CA LEU A 193 28.07 6.36 -6.90
C LEU A 193 26.71 6.97 -7.28
N TYR A 194 25.66 6.61 -6.56
CA TYR A 194 24.33 7.15 -6.75
C TYR A 194 24.02 8.20 -5.68
N LEU A 195 23.50 9.35 -6.11
CA LEU A 195 23.15 10.46 -5.24
C LEU A 195 21.66 10.74 -5.34
N THR A 196 20.99 10.95 -4.24
CA THR A 196 19.60 11.36 -4.20
C THR A 196 19.25 12.06 -2.89
N ALA A 197 18.20 12.88 -2.93
CA ALA A 197 17.52 13.35 -1.70
C ALA A 197 16.29 12.48 -1.39
N THR A 198 15.77 11.76 -2.38
CA THR A 198 14.48 11.05 -2.32
C THR A 198 14.64 9.63 -2.82
N PRO A 199 15.08 8.66 -1.98
CA PRO A 199 15.35 7.29 -2.41
C PRO A 199 14.09 6.48 -2.74
N TYR A 200 12.90 7.02 -2.49
CA TYR A 200 11.60 6.37 -2.69
C TYR A 200 10.70 7.18 -3.59
N GLU A 201 9.99 6.53 -4.50
CA GLU A 201 8.94 7.12 -5.33
C GLU A 201 7.58 6.56 -4.93
N TRP A 202 6.66 7.44 -4.55
CA TRP A 202 5.32 7.10 -4.07
C TRP A 202 4.27 7.57 -5.05
N GLU A 203 3.26 6.73 -5.31
CA GLU A 203 2.05 7.11 -6.03
C GLU A 203 1.04 7.69 -5.04
N ALA A 204 0.48 8.84 -5.36
CA ALA A 204 -0.63 9.35 -4.57
C ALA A 204 -1.88 8.51 -4.84
N PRO A 205 -2.76 8.35 -3.84
CA PRO A 205 -4.02 7.67 -4.01
C PRO A 205 -4.85 8.34 -5.10
N ARG A 206 -5.32 7.56 -6.07
CA ARG A 206 -6.29 8.03 -7.07
C ARG A 206 -7.65 8.09 -6.39
N LEU A 207 -8.18 9.29 -6.18
CA LEU A 207 -9.60 9.42 -5.88
C LEU A 207 -10.37 8.92 -7.10
N ALA A 208 -11.25 7.96 -6.90
CA ALA A 208 -12.19 7.55 -7.92
C ALA A 208 -12.97 8.80 -8.37
N GLU A 209 -12.83 9.18 -9.63
CA GLU A 209 -13.66 10.21 -10.26
C GLU A 209 -15.10 9.74 -10.16
N VAL A 210 -15.89 10.37 -9.29
CA VAL A 210 -17.34 10.16 -9.25
C VAL A 210 -17.89 10.83 -10.52
N PRO A 211 -18.49 10.08 -11.47
CA PRO A 211 -19.10 10.67 -12.64
C PRO A 211 -20.24 11.58 -12.20
N ASP A 212 -20.21 12.83 -12.62
CA ASP A 212 -21.11 13.93 -12.24
C ASP A 212 -22.48 13.85 -12.95
N THR A 213 -23.19 12.74 -12.87
CA THR A 213 -24.47 12.57 -13.57
C THR A 213 -25.57 11.81 -12.81
N ARG A 214 -25.64 11.87 -11.47
CA ARG A 214 -26.88 11.39 -10.77
C ARG A 214 -27.17 12.19 -9.49
N PRO A 215 -28.44 12.55 -9.21
CA PRO A 215 -28.84 13.17 -7.96
C PRO A 215 -28.59 12.19 -6.79
N GLN A 216 -27.72 12.59 -5.86
CA GLN A 216 -27.37 11.77 -4.71
C GLN A 216 -28.52 11.75 -3.68
N PRO A 217 -28.86 10.60 -3.11
CA PRO A 217 -29.73 10.54 -1.92
C PRO A 217 -28.98 11.13 -0.71
N LYS A 218 -29.72 11.82 0.15
CA LYS A 218 -29.21 12.45 1.39
C LYS A 218 -28.33 11.48 2.18
N ARG A 219 -27.03 11.79 2.27
CA ARG A 219 -26.05 11.01 3.03
C ARG A 219 -26.33 11.20 4.52
N THR A 220 -26.67 10.14 5.22
CA THR A 220 -26.63 10.05 6.68
C THR A 220 -25.17 10.07 7.14
N ALA A 221 -24.90 10.82 8.21
CA ALA A 221 -23.59 11.13 8.77
C ALA A 221 -22.88 9.88 9.36
N ALA A 222 -22.34 9.00 8.55
CA ALA A 222 -21.57 7.84 9.04
C ALA A 222 -20.58 7.24 8.03
N THR A 223 -19.99 8.00 7.12
CA THR A 223 -18.87 7.48 6.31
C THR A 223 -17.81 8.56 6.20
N ALA A 224 -16.81 8.46 7.09
CA ALA A 224 -15.56 9.20 6.93
C ALA A 224 -14.91 8.78 5.60
N PRO A 225 -14.31 9.71 4.83
CA PRO A 225 -13.59 9.35 3.62
C PRO A 225 -12.42 8.46 4.00
N SER A 226 -12.38 7.28 3.40
CA SER A 226 -11.30 6.33 3.57
C SER A 226 -10.08 6.82 2.80
N TRP A 227 -8.96 6.98 3.50
CA TRP A 227 -7.69 7.40 2.94
C TRP A 227 -6.87 6.21 2.51
N GLU A 228 -6.57 6.10 1.22
CA GLU A 228 -5.56 5.15 0.74
C GLU A 228 -4.17 5.65 1.13
N ALA A 229 -3.37 4.77 1.73
CA ALA A 229 -1.96 5.07 1.92
C ALA A 229 -1.25 5.16 0.55
N PRO A 230 -0.31 6.12 0.35
CA PRO A 230 0.45 6.20 -0.89
C PRO A 230 1.14 4.87 -1.17
N SER A 231 1.02 4.36 -2.41
CA SER A 231 1.73 3.16 -2.84
C SER A 231 3.16 3.49 -3.27
N LEU A 232 4.15 2.67 -2.88
CA LEU A 232 5.53 2.83 -3.31
C LEU A 232 5.67 2.28 -4.74
N ILE A 233 6.00 3.17 -5.69
CA ILE A 233 6.22 2.80 -7.09
C ILE A 233 7.64 2.27 -7.29
N ALA A 234 8.63 2.90 -6.66
CA ALA A 234 10.04 2.58 -6.84
C ALA A 234 10.87 2.85 -5.59
N SER A 235 11.90 2.02 -5.37
CA SER A 235 12.84 2.14 -4.25
C SER A 235 14.27 1.95 -4.75
N MET A 236 15.21 2.65 -4.13
CA MET A 236 16.65 2.45 -4.33
C MET A 236 17.24 1.42 -3.34
N ASP A 237 16.42 0.65 -2.63
CA ASP A 237 16.89 -0.31 -1.62
C ASP A 237 17.42 -1.64 -2.23
N ASP A 238 17.37 -1.84 -3.55
CA ASP A 238 17.96 -3.03 -4.18
C ASP A 238 19.50 -2.93 -4.17
N PRO A 239 20.21 -3.71 -3.34
CA PRO A 239 21.66 -3.64 -3.22
C PRO A 239 22.38 -4.16 -4.45
N LYS A 240 21.72 -4.95 -5.32
CA LYS A 240 22.33 -5.43 -6.59
C LYS A 240 22.38 -4.33 -7.64
N VAL A 241 21.43 -3.41 -7.59
CA VAL A 241 21.31 -2.29 -8.55
C VAL A 241 22.05 -1.06 -8.04
N PHE A 242 21.76 -0.62 -6.81
CA PHE A 242 22.27 0.65 -6.26
C PHE A 242 23.43 0.47 -5.26
N GLY A 243 23.73 -0.77 -4.87
CA GLY A 243 24.66 -1.03 -3.76
C GLY A 243 24.08 -0.65 -2.40
N PRO A 244 24.86 -0.80 -1.32
CA PRO A 244 24.42 -0.39 0.02
C PRO A 244 24.28 1.12 0.14
N ARG A 245 23.48 1.57 1.11
CA ARG A 245 23.41 2.97 1.52
C ARG A 245 24.64 3.30 2.33
N LEU A 246 25.47 4.19 1.80
CA LEU A 246 26.78 4.51 2.37
C LEU A 246 26.69 5.60 3.43
N HIS A 247 25.82 6.58 3.22
CA HIS A 247 25.62 7.70 4.11
C HIS A 247 24.19 8.26 3.99
N THR A 248 23.68 8.80 5.10
CA THR A 248 22.39 9.51 5.14
C THR A 248 22.58 10.84 5.87
N TYR A 249 22.12 11.93 5.25
CA TYR A 249 22.04 13.25 5.85
C TYR A 249 20.68 13.86 5.58
N SER A 250 19.80 13.78 6.59
CA SER A 250 18.40 14.15 6.46
C SER A 250 18.19 15.67 6.44
N HIS A 251 16.97 16.14 6.12
CA HIS A 251 16.60 17.55 6.26
C HIS A 251 16.70 17.99 7.72
N ALA A 252 16.30 17.14 8.66
CA ALA A 252 16.37 17.44 10.09
C ALA A 252 17.81 17.63 10.58
N ASP A 253 18.71 16.73 10.15
CA ASP A 253 20.13 16.87 10.48
C ASP A 253 20.69 18.18 9.92
N ALA A 254 20.37 18.49 8.65
CA ALA A 254 20.82 19.70 7.98
C ALA A 254 20.24 20.99 8.59
N ILE A 255 19.02 20.96 9.11
CA ILE A 255 18.41 22.07 9.87
C ILE A 255 19.07 22.18 11.24
N ALA A 256 19.26 21.07 11.95
CA ALA A 256 19.93 21.07 13.27
C ALA A 256 21.35 21.60 13.20
N ASP A 257 22.10 21.26 12.14
CA ASP A 257 23.45 21.74 11.88
C ASP A 257 23.50 23.18 11.31
N GLY A 258 22.32 23.79 11.08
CA GLY A 258 22.21 25.14 10.54
C GLY A 258 22.58 25.27 9.05
N VAL A 259 22.74 24.16 8.34
CA VAL A 259 23.04 24.11 6.90
C VAL A 259 21.83 24.52 6.07
N LEU A 260 20.63 24.09 6.50
CA LEU A 260 19.36 24.46 5.91
C LEU A 260 18.56 25.37 6.85
N ALA A 261 17.62 26.12 6.29
CA ALA A 261 16.66 26.92 7.04
C ALA A 261 15.63 25.99 7.73
N ASP A 262 15.09 26.47 8.86
CA ASP A 262 13.91 25.81 9.45
C ASP A 262 12.66 26.10 8.59
N TYR A 263 11.55 25.39 8.83
CA TYR A 263 10.33 25.56 8.04
C TYR A 263 9.07 25.66 8.91
N GLN A 264 8.06 26.29 8.36
CA GLN A 264 6.71 26.34 8.94
C GLN A 264 5.65 26.02 7.89
N LEU A 265 4.52 25.46 8.33
CA LEU A 265 3.34 25.25 7.50
C LEU A 265 2.31 26.33 7.83
N LEU A 266 1.95 27.11 6.82
CA LEU A 266 0.94 28.14 6.90
C LEU A 266 -0.34 27.66 6.24
N ILE A 267 -1.46 27.71 6.95
CA ILE A 267 -2.75 27.25 6.45
C ILE A 267 -3.75 28.43 6.46
N PRO A 268 -3.64 29.35 5.49
CA PRO A 268 -4.58 30.45 5.37
C PRO A 268 -5.96 29.94 4.99
N THR A 269 -6.96 30.34 5.76
CA THR A 269 -8.36 29.97 5.53
C THR A 269 -9.07 31.04 4.73
N ILE A 270 -9.75 30.65 3.68
CA ILE A 270 -10.58 31.52 2.84
C ILE A 270 -12.05 31.14 3.01
N THR A 271 -12.85 32.12 3.42
CA THR A 271 -14.29 31.97 3.60
C THR A 271 -15.08 32.47 2.37
N ASN A 272 -16.34 32.06 2.25
CA ASN A 272 -17.24 32.63 1.23
C ASN A 272 -17.43 34.16 1.37
N THR A 273 -17.31 34.69 2.59
CA THR A 273 -17.39 36.14 2.84
C THR A 273 -16.21 36.83 2.18
N ASP A 274 -15.01 36.29 2.31
CA ASP A 274 -13.81 36.83 1.68
C ASP A 274 -13.94 36.83 0.14
N LEU A 275 -14.52 35.77 -0.42
CA LEU A 275 -14.76 35.67 -1.86
C LEU A 275 -15.85 36.61 -2.38
N ARG A 276 -16.92 36.85 -1.61
CA ARG A 276 -18.01 37.77 -2.00
C ARG A 276 -17.55 39.21 -2.12
N THR A 277 -16.53 39.64 -1.37
CA THR A 277 -15.96 40.97 -1.49
C THR A 277 -15.19 41.21 -2.80
N LEU A 278 -14.72 40.13 -3.43
CA LEU A 278 -14.04 40.17 -4.75
C LEU A 278 -14.97 40.03 -5.94
N LEU A 279 -16.06 39.29 -5.76
CA LEU A 279 -17.02 39.00 -6.83
C LEU A 279 -18.12 40.08 -6.79
N THR A 280 -18.05 41.07 -7.70
CA THR A 280 -19.13 42.03 -7.84
C THR A 280 -20.41 41.35 -8.34
N ASP A 281 -21.59 41.95 -8.06
CA ASP A 281 -22.89 41.41 -8.49
C ASP A 281 -23.00 41.12 -9.99
N LYS A 282 -22.24 41.85 -10.84
CA LYS A 282 -22.13 41.57 -12.28
C LYS A 282 -21.41 40.26 -12.60
N ASP A 283 -20.38 39.93 -11.84
CA ASP A 283 -19.61 38.68 -12.02
C ASP A 283 -20.40 37.49 -11.52
N ALA A 284 -21.27 37.66 -10.52
CA ALA A 284 -22.17 36.63 -10.02
C ALA A 284 -23.28 36.28 -11.03
N GLN A 285 -23.71 37.23 -11.88
CA GLN A 285 -24.74 37.01 -12.88
C GLN A 285 -24.22 36.38 -14.17
N THR A 286 -22.92 36.52 -14.50
CA THR A 286 -22.30 35.97 -15.72
C THR A 286 -21.76 34.54 -15.54
N GLY A 287 -22.04 33.90 -14.37
CA GLY A 287 -21.71 32.49 -14.17
C GLY A 287 -20.22 32.23 -14.17
N PHE A 288 -19.45 32.84 -13.25
CA PHE A 288 -18.06 32.43 -13.01
C PHE A 288 -18.03 30.92 -12.71
N GLY A 289 -17.40 30.17 -13.58
CA GLY A 289 -17.22 28.74 -13.42
C GLY A 289 -16.44 28.43 -12.13
N PRO A 290 -16.53 27.20 -11.63
CA PRO A 290 -15.80 26.73 -10.41
C PRO A 290 -14.33 27.08 -10.40
N THR A 291 -13.70 27.11 -11.58
CA THR A 291 -12.26 27.39 -11.78
C THR A 291 -11.90 28.85 -11.43
N ALA A 292 -12.71 29.84 -11.84
CA ALA A 292 -12.43 31.23 -11.53
C ALA A 292 -12.54 31.55 -10.03
N ARG A 293 -13.51 30.93 -9.34
CA ARG A 293 -13.65 31.07 -7.88
C ARG A 293 -12.44 30.49 -7.15
N ARG A 294 -11.95 29.37 -7.62
CA ARG A 294 -10.75 28.71 -7.07
C ARG A 294 -9.51 29.59 -7.25
N THR A 295 -9.31 30.17 -8.43
CA THR A 295 -8.18 31.08 -8.73
C THR A 295 -8.22 32.30 -7.81
N SER A 296 -9.37 32.95 -7.66
CA SER A 296 -9.54 34.11 -6.78
C SER A 296 -9.30 33.76 -5.31
N ALA A 297 -9.78 32.61 -4.84
CA ALA A 297 -9.50 32.13 -3.48
C ALA A 297 -8.01 31.89 -3.25
N LEU A 298 -7.31 31.33 -4.23
CA LEU A 298 -5.87 31.11 -4.15
C LEU A 298 -5.09 32.42 -4.15
N HIS A 299 -5.49 33.42 -4.96
CA HIS A 299 -4.90 34.75 -4.91
C HIS A 299 -5.01 35.37 -3.52
N LEU A 300 -6.20 35.30 -2.90
CA LEU A 300 -6.44 35.84 -1.55
C LEU A 300 -5.62 35.12 -0.49
N ALA A 301 -5.57 33.80 -0.54
CA ALA A 301 -4.83 33.00 0.41
C ALA A 301 -3.32 33.36 0.39
N ILE A 302 -2.76 33.54 -0.81
CA ILE A 302 -1.36 33.93 -0.97
C ILE A 302 -1.13 35.35 -0.46
N LEU A 303 -1.99 36.30 -0.82
CA LEU A 303 -1.89 37.69 -0.34
C LEU A 303 -1.97 37.77 1.17
N LYS A 304 -2.90 37.04 1.78
CA LYS A 304 -3.07 36.96 3.23
C LYS A 304 -1.82 36.38 3.89
N ALA A 305 -1.31 35.24 3.40
CA ALA A 305 -0.08 34.64 3.91
C ALA A 305 1.13 35.59 3.76
N MET A 306 1.26 36.26 2.61
CA MET A 306 2.35 37.22 2.39
C MET A 306 2.26 38.43 3.34
N ALA A 307 1.05 38.92 3.63
CA ALA A 307 0.86 40.07 4.52
C ALA A 307 1.06 39.69 6.01
N GLU A 308 0.53 38.57 6.47
CA GLU A 308 0.57 38.13 7.85
C GLU A 308 1.93 37.63 8.30
N HIS A 309 2.71 37.03 7.36
CA HIS A 309 4.00 36.40 7.67
C HIS A 309 5.19 37.09 6.99
N ASP A 310 4.99 38.29 6.46
CA ASP A 310 6.03 39.10 5.80
C ASP A 310 6.82 38.34 4.72
N LEU A 311 6.11 37.58 3.88
CA LEU A 311 6.72 36.81 2.80
C LEU A 311 7.04 37.72 1.61
N HIS A 312 8.23 37.59 1.04
CA HIS A 312 8.71 38.41 -0.05
C HIS A 312 8.67 37.67 -1.40
N HIS A 313 9.20 36.45 -1.43
CA HIS A 313 9.32 35.67 -2.66
C HIS A 313 8.59 34.33 -2.57
N VAL A 314 7.50 34.18 -3.32
CA VAL A 314 6.61 33.03 -3.28
C VAL A 314 6.63 32.29 -4.61
N ILE A 315 6.89 30.97 -4.60
CA ILE A 315 6.70 30.10 -5.78
C ILE A 315 5.39 29.34 -5.66
N VAL A 316 4.57 29.44 -6.71
CA VAL A 316 3.29 28.72 -6.82
C VAL A 316 3.41 27.62 -7.85
N TYR A 317 3.26 26.38 -7.42
CA TYR A 317 3.37 25.19 -8.28
C TYR A 317 2.03 24.77 -8.84
N PHE A 318 1.97 24.65 -10.17
CA PHE A 318 0.83 24.15 -10.94
C PHE A 318 1.17 22.86 -11.68
N GLN A 319 0.16 22.05 -11.99
CA GLN A 319 0.33 20.88 -12.86
C GLN A 319 0.32 21.28 -14.35
N GLN A 320 -0.53 22.24 -14.71
CA GLN A 320 -0.71 22.65 -16.10
C GLN A 320 -0.11 24.04 -16.36
N ILE A 321 0.49 24.19 -17.56
CA ILE A 321 1.09 25.46 -18.01
C ILE A 321 0.02 26.54 -18.16
N ALA A 322 -1.15 26.16 -18.68
CA ALA A 322 -2.26 27.10 -18.90
C ALA A 322 -2.72 27.71 -17.56
N ASP A 323 -2.91 26.89 -16.54
CA ASP A 323 -3.38 27.34 -15.23
C ASP A 323 -2.37 28.26 -14.54
N ALA A 324 -1.07 27.95 -14.65
CA ALA A 324 0.01 28.80 -14.14
C ALA A 324 0.04 30.18 -14.81
N ALA A 325 -0.13 30.21 -16.14
CA ALA A 325 -0.13 31.44 -16.91
C ALA A 325 -1.40 32.26 -16.63
N ASP A 326 -2.56 31.62 -16.54
CA ASP A 326 -3.84 32.25 -16.24
C ASP A 326 -3.85 32.87 -14.84
N PHE A 327 -3.33 32.16 -13.86
CA PHE A 327 -3.17 32.67 -12.50
C PHE A 327 -2.33 33.96 -12.50
N ALA A 328 -1.15 33.93 -13.09
CA ALA A 328 -0.27 35.09 -13.14
C ALA A 328 -0.92 36.29 -13.86
N ARG A 329 -1.65 36.07 -14.95
CA ARG A 329 -2.34 37.08 -15.74
C ARG A 329 -3.51 37.73 -14.99
N GLN A 330 -4.28 36.95 -14.23
CA GLN A 330 -5.45 37.42 -13.49
C GLN A 330 -5.07 38.09 -12.15
N PHE A 331 -3.89 37.82 -11.58
CA PHE A 331 -3.50 38.31 -10.28
C PHE A 331 -3.56 39.85 -10.14
N PRO A 332 -3.04 40.66 -11.11
CA PRO A 332 -3.17 42.11 -11.06
C PRO A 332 -4.63 42.63 -11.08
N HIS A 333 -5.54 41.86 -11.69
CA HIS A 333 -6.97 42.19 -11.65
C HIS A 333 -7.54 41.96 -10.23
N THR A 334 -7.23 40.86 -9.60
CA THR A 334 -7.61 40.59 -8.20
C THR A 334 -7.13 41.70 -7.27
N LEU A 335 -5.86 42.12 -7.38
CA LEU A 335 -5.30 43.24 -6.60
C LEU A 335 -6.09 44.55 -6.74
N ARG A 336 -6.53 44.89 -7.98
CA ARG A 336 -7.30 46.14 -8.22
C ARG A 336 -8.71 46.05 -7.67
N THR A 337 -9.29 44.88 -7.63
CA THR A 337 -10.68 44.62 -7.17
C THR A 337 -10.79 44.57 -5.64
N LEU A 338 -9.67 44.32 -4.95
CA LEU A 338 -9.63 44.31 -3.48
C LEU A 338 -10.01 45.70 -2.93
N PRO A 339 -10.87 45.75 -1.89
CA PRO A 339 -11.10 46.98 -1.13
C PRO A 339 -9.77 47.59 -0.62
N GLU A 340 -9.67 48.91 -0.64
CA GLU A 340 -8.44 49.61 -0.24
C GLU A 340 -7.92 49.19 1.16
N LYS A 341 -8.83 48.94 2.11
CA LYS A 341 -8.49 48.47 3.46
C LYS A 341 -7.92 47.04 3.52
N GLN A 342 -8.14 46.24 2.48
CA GLN A 342 -7.66 44.88 2.39
C GLN A 342 -6.45 44.72 1.46
N ARG A 343 -6.10 45.83 0.75
CA ARG A 343 -4.95 45.85 -0.15
C ARG A 343 -3.69 46.15 0.64
N PRO A 344 -2.68 45.27 0.62
CA PRO A 344 -1.42 45.52 1.27
C PRO A 344 -0.72 46.78 0.68
N ASP A 345 -0.05 47.55 1.51
CA ASP A 345 0.66 48.78 1.09
C ASP A 345 1.71 48.53 0.00
N TRP A 346 2.33 47.35 0.04
CA TRP A 346 3.33 46.91 -0.94
C TRP A 346 2.73 46.32 -2.24
N ALA A 347 1.42 46.29 -2.42
CA ALA A 347 0.76 45.68 -3.57
C ALA A 347 1.17 46.32 -4.92
N GLY A 348 1.59 47.60 -4.91
CA GLY A 348 2.12 48.31 -6.09
C GLY A 348 3.48 47.81 -6.59
N ASP A 349 4.30 47.26 -5.69
CA ASP A 349 5.65 46.76 -5.96
C ASP A 349 5.71 45.24 -6.21
N LEU A 350 4.56 44.57 -6.22
CA LEU A 350 4.48 43.13 -6.40
C LEU A 350 4.72 42.72 -7.84
N SER A 351 5.77 41.97 -8.08
CA SER A 351 6.07 41.36 -9.39
C SER A 351 5.44 39.96 -9.48
N VAL A 352 4.56 39.72 -10.47
CA VAL A 352 3.96 38.40 -10.72
C VAL A 352 4.45 37.89 -12.08
N GLN A 353 5.18 36.78 -12.07
CA GLN A 353 5.81 36.17 -13.24
C GLN A 353 5.33 34.73 -13.42
N SER A 354 5.39 34.22 -14.67
CA SER A 354 5.11 32.80 -14.95
C SER A 354 6.28 32.19 -15.71
N ILE A 355 6.71 30.99 -15.27
CA ILE A 355 7.77 30.21 -15.91
C ILE A 355 7.27 28.81 -16.26
N ASN A 356 7.62 28.35 -17.47
CA ASN A 356 7.23 27.02 -17.93
C ASN A 356 8.25 26.42 -18.92
N GLY A 357 8.06 25.14 -19.30
CA GLY A 357 8.97 24.38 -20.15
C GLY A 357 9.10 24.90 -21.60
N THR A 358 8.17 25.68 -22.08
CA THR A 358 8.20 26.23 -23.46
C THR A 358 9.06 27.48 -23.59
N HIS A 359 9.45 28.10 -22.50
CA HIS A 359 10.34 29.25 -22.52
C HIS A 359 11.76 28.86 -22.90
N ALA A 360 12.40 29.61 -23.77
CA ALA A 360 13.82 29.45 -24.08
C ALA A 360 14.70 29.72 -22.84
N PRO A 361 15.92 29.12 -22.74
CA PRO A 361 16.81 29.27 -21.59
C PRO A 361 17.08 30.73 -21.20
N GLU A 362 17.28 31.63 -22.17
CA GLU A 362 17.50 33.06 -21.94
C GLU A 362 16.28 33.75 -21.34
N GLN A 363 15.10 33.37 -21.81
CA GLN A 363 13.82 33.89 -21.28
C GLN A 363 13.62 33.46 -19.85
N ARG A 364 13.93 32.19 -19.55
CA ARG A 364 13.85 31.65 -18.18
C ARG A 364 14.77 32.41 -17.23
N HIS A 365 16.01 32.67 -17.65
CA HIS A 365 16.96 33.44 -16.87
C HIS A 365 16.45 34.86 -16.58
N THR A 366 15.93 35.57 -17.60
CA THR A 366 15.35 36.90 -17.46
C THR A 366 14.15 36.93 -16.48
N ILE A 367 13.28 35.90 -16.53
CA ILE A 367 12.13 35.79 -15.62
C ILE A 367 12.62 35.57 -14.16
N LEU A 368 13.61 34.70 -13.97
CA LEU A 368 14.17 34.41 -12.65
C LEU A 368 14.90 35.61 -12.06
N ASP A 369 15.65 36.37 -12.86
CA ASP A 369 16.33 37.61 -12.44
C ASP A 369 15.31 38.67 -12.03
N ARG A 370 14.26 38.87 -12.80
CA ARG A 370 13.17 39.80 -12.46
C ARG A 370 12.48 39.42 -11.15
N PHE A 371 12.20 38.14 -10.98
CA PHE A 371 11.61 37.60 -9.76
C PHE A 371 12.53 37.82 -8.55
N GLY A 372 13.80 37.45 -8.66
CA GLY A 372 14.75 37.52 -7.56
C GLY A 372 15.15 38.96 -7.14
N ASN A 373 15.10 39.93 -8.10
CA ASN A 373 15.43 41.33 -7.84
C ASN A 373 14.25 42.21 -7.45
N ALA A 374 13.00 41.68 -7.53
CA ALA A 374 11.81 42.40 -7.10
C ALA A 374 11.77 42.53 -5.57
N PRO A 375 11.27 43.64 -5.00
CA PRO A 375 11.07 43.74 -3.56
C PRO A 375 10.13 42.63 -3.01
N ARG A 376 9.07 42.32 -3.78
CA ARG A 376 8.20 41.18 -3.55
C ARG A 376 7.82 40.53 -4.87
N GLY A 377 7.84 39.21 -4.92
CA GLY A 377 7.59 38.47 -6.15
C GLY A 377 6.74 37.22 -5.93
N ILE A 378 5.88 36.96 -6.89
CA ILE A 378 5.18 35.68 -7.05
C ILE A 378 5.61 35.07 -8.38
N LEU A 379 6.11 33.84 -8.35
CA LEU A 379 6.53 33.08 -9.52
C LEU A 379 5.65 31.84 -9.69
N THR A 380 4.80 31.81 -10.71
CA THR A 380 4.08 30.58 -11.02
C THR A 380 4.94 29.64 -11.85
N ASN A 381 4.91 28.37 -11.52
CA ASN A 381 5.71 27.35 -12.15
C ASN A 381 4.85 26.14 -12.56
N ALA A 382 5.01 25.71 -13.80
CA ALA A 382 4.51 24.45 -14.28
C ALA A 382 5.65 23.63 -14.91
N GLN A 383 6.01 22.52 -14.28
CA GLN A 383 6.92 21.48 -14.79
C GLN A 383 8.42 21.86 -14.95
N VAL A 384 8.85 23.10 -14.73
CA VAL A 384 10.23 23.59 -15.01
C VAL A 384 11.10 23.66 -13.78
N LEU A 385 10.59 24.21 -12.69
CA LEU A 385 11.37 24.33 -11.45
C LEU A 385 11.44 23.00 -10.68
N GLY A 386 11.43 21.88 -11.37
CA GLY A 386 11.55 20.56 -10.78
C GLY A 386 12.95 20.22 -10.29
N GLU A 387 14.00 20.59 -11.05
CA GLU A 387 15.40 20.26 -10.77
C GLU A 387 16.32 21.29 -11.38
N GLY A 388 17.40 21.65 -10.68
CA GLY A 388 18.50 22.41 -11.25
C GLY A 388 18.44 23.94 -11.16
N VAL A 389 17.41 24.58 -10.60
CA VAL A 389 17.38 26.05 -10.43
C VAL A 389 17.69 26.44 -8.99
N ASP A 390 18.68 27.29 -8.78
CA ASP A 390 19.04 27.84 -7.47
C ASP A 390 18.40 29.22 -7.26
N LEU A 391 17.46 29.32 -6.32
CA LEU A 391 16.77 30.55 -5.97
C LEU A 391 16.83 30.76 -4.45
N PRO A 392 17.93 31.30 -3.93
CA PRO A 392 18.11 31.51 -2.47
C PRO A 392 17.11 32.50 -1.87
N ALA A 393 16.55 33.39 -2.66
CA ALA A 393 15.61 34.42 -2.21
C ALA A 393 14.21 33.85 -1.88
N VAL A 394 13.87 32.63 -2.28
CA VAL A 394 12.52 32.04 -2.05
C VAL A 394 12.31 31.77 -0.57
N ASP A 395 11.30 32.38 0.00
CA ASP A 395 10.88 32.20 1.39
C ASP A 395 9.56 31.43 1.57
N ALA A 396 8.76 31.30 0.48
CA ALA A 396 7.54 30.51 0.54
C ALA A 396 7.25 29.70 -0.72
N ILE A 397 6.56 28.58 -0.51
CA ILE A 397 6.08 27.67 -1.55
C ILE A 397 4.59 27.44 -1.36
N VAL A 398 3.84 27.45 -2.47
CA VAL A 398 2.42 27.14 -2.54
C VAL A 398 2.18 26.04 -3.57
N PHE A 399 1.39 25.03 -3.22
CA PHE A 399 0.88 24.07 -4.18
C PHE A 399 -0.56 24.46 -4.56
N ALA A 400 -0.75 24.98 -5.78
CA ALA A 400 -2.04 25.41 -6.28
C ALA A 400 -2.96 24.22 -6.60
N ASP A 401 -2.38 23.14 -7.09
CA ASP A 401 -3.08 21.91 -7.42
C ASP A 401 -2.78 20.80 -6.41
N ARG A 402 -3.69 19.81 -6.35
CA ARG A 402 -3.45 18.59 -5.61
C ARG A 402 -2.20 17.91 -6.16
N THR A 403 -1.11 18.04 -5.45
CA THR A 403 0.15 17.42 -5.86
C THR A 403 0.19 15.99 -5.37
N ALA A 404 0.04 15.07 -6.30
CA ALA A 404 0.10 13.64 -6.06
C ALA A 404 1.52 13.11 -5.74
N SER A 405 2.57 13.93 -5.85
CA SER A 405 3.96 13.46 -5.74
C SER A 405 4.66 14.02 -4.50
N VAL A 406 4.86 13.16 -3.52
CA VAL A 406 5.70 13.39 -2.32
C VAL A 406 7.07 13.94 -2.72
N ARG A 407 7.65 13.42 -3.80
CA ARG A 407 8.95 13.87 -4.34
C ARG A 407 8.93 15.36 -4.70
N ARG A 408 7.90 15.83 -5.43
CA ARG A 408 7.80 17.24 -5.82
C ARG A 408 7.72 18.15 -4.61
N ILE A 409 7.00 17.73 -3.57
CA ILE A 409 6.88 18.48 -2.32
C ILE A 409 8.25 18.62 -1.66
N VAL A 410 8.98 17.52 -1.51
CA VAL A 410 10.30 17.51 -0.86
C VAL A 410 11.33 18.31 -1.66
N GLN A 411 11.35 18.17 -2.98
CA GLN A 411 12.27 18.94 -3.83
C GLN A 411 11.95 20.43 -3.82
N ALA A 412 10.67 20.81 -3.86
CA ALA A 412 10.25 22.18 -3.76
C ALA A 412 10.61 22.79 -2.41
N LEU A 413 10.31 22.09 -1.31
CA LEU A 413 10.67 22.51 0.04
C LEU A 413 12.19 22.67 0.18
N GLY A 414 12.97 21.70 -0.29
CA GLY A 414 14.43 21.75 -0.25
C GLY A 414 15.05 22.98 -0.95
N ARG A 415 14.30 23.63 -1.85
CA ARG A 415 14.70 24.93 -2.46
C ARG A 415 14.46 26.10 -1.52
N ALA A 416 13.26 26.16 -0.92
CA ALA A 416 12.93 27.19 0.04
C ALA A 416 13.82 27.11 1.29
N LEU A 417 14.27 25.90 1.67
CA LEU A 417 15.17 25.71 2.81
C LEU A 417 16.62 26.17 2.56
N ARG A 418 17.01 26.53 1.35
CA ARG A 418 18.35 27.08 1.10
C ARG A 418 18.53 28.43 1.82
N LYS A 419 19.62 28.55 2.52
CA LYS A 419 19.99 29.79 3.17
C LYS A 419 20.84 30.64 2.24
N PRO A 420 20.50 31.94 1.99
CA PRO A 420 21.44 32.89 1.42
C PRO A 420 22.65 33.04 2.36
N PRO A 421 23.86 33.21 1.82
CA PRO A 421 25.04 33.36 2.62
C PRO A 421 24.99 34.57 3.57
N THR A 422 24.10 35.53 3.28
CA THR A 422 23.94 36.81 4.00
C THR A 422 22.94 36.77 5.15
N LEU A 423 22.19 35.64 5.33
CA LEU A 423 21.14 35.53 6.35
C LEU A 423 21.47 34.43 7.37
N ASP A 424 21.68 34.80 8.61
CA ASP A 424 21.89 33.83 9.70
C ASP A 424 20.62 33.07 10.07
N HIS A 425 19.46 33.68 9.94
CA HIS A 425 18.17 33.12 10.28
C HIS A 425 17.20 33.27 9.09
N LYS A 426 16.68 32.15 8.62
CA LYS A 426 15.63 32.07 7.61
C LYS A 426 14.65 30.98 8.03
N THR A 427 13.35 31.23 7.92
CA THR A 427 12.30 30.21 8.04
C THR A 427 11.57 30.10 6.71
N ALA A 428 11.58 28.94 6.12
CA ALA A 428 10.87 28.69 4.87
C ALA A 428 9.39 28.40 5.16
N SER A 429 8.47 28.96 4.38
CA SER A 429 7.04 28.77 4.57
C SER A 429 6.46 27.85 3.49
N LEU A 430 5.73 26.83 3.91
CA LEU A 430 4.91 26.02 3.04
C LEU A 430 3.45 26.44 3.24
N VAL A 431 2.86 27.09 2.23
CA VAL A 431 1.51 27.64 2.31
C VAL A 431 0.53 26.65 1.67
N ILE A 432 -0.45 26.23 2.45
CA ILE A 432 -1.51 25.30 2.05
C ILE A 432 -2.86 25.99 2.20
N PRO A 433 -3.41 26.59 1.13
CA PRO A 433 -4.69 27.28 1.21
C PRO A 433 -5.82 26.33 1.55
N ALA A 434 -6.63 26.67 2.55
CA ALA A 434 -7.83 25.96 2.95
C ALA A 434 -9.08 26.78 2.61
N TYR A 435 -10.07 26.14 2.00
CA TYR A 435 -11.37 26.75 1.74
C TYR A 435 -12.41 26.16 2.69
N THR A 436 -13.10 27.01 3.45
CA THR A 436 -14.13 26.60 4.39
C THR A 436 -15.51 26.98 3.84
N PRO A 437 -16.41 26.00 3.56
CA PRO A 437 -17.79 26.29 3.21
C PRO A 437 -18.51 27.02 4.38
N PRO A 438 -19.55 27.85 4.11
CA PRO A 438 -20.16 28.69 5.13
C PRO A 438 -20.91 27.94 6.24
N ASP A 439 -21.30 26.70 5.99
CA ASP A 439 -22.09 25.86 6.90
C ASP A 439 -21.32 24.65 7.43
N ALA A 440 -20.00 24.59 7.22
CA ALA A 440 -19.20 23.49 7.71
C ALA A 440 -18.92 23.64 9.20
N ASP A 441 -19.26 22.61 9.98
CA ASP A 441 -18.78 22.44 11.34
C ASP A 441 -17.23 22.43 11.29
N PRO A 442 -16.53 23.13 12.21
CA PRO A 442 -15.08 23.02 12.33
C PRO A 442 -14.56 21.57 12.45
N THR A 443 -15.42 20.63 12.85
CA THR A 443 -15.13 19.19 12.88
C THR A 443 -15.29 18.49 11.51
N ASP A 444 -16.02 19.10 10.55
CA ASP A 444 -16.19 18.60 9.17
C ASP A 444 -15.03 18.97 8.24
N LEU A 445 -14.00 19.59 8.76
CA LEU A 445 -12.80 20.02 8.04
C LEU A 445 -11.94 18.87 7.45
N LEU A 446 -12.37 17.62 7.55
CA LEU A 446 -11.78 16.44 6.92
C LEU A 446 -12.10 16.34 5.41
N GLY A 447 -12.48 17.44 4.79
CA GLY A 447 -12.60 17.59 3.35
C GLY A 447 -11.27 17.96 2.67
N THR A 448 -11.26 17.96 1.39
CA THR A 448 -10.19 18.11 0.40
C THR A 448 -8.91 18.97 0.70
N PRO A 449 -8.89 20.01 1.56
CA PRO A 449 -7.64 20.70 1.93
C PRO A 449 -6.71 19.86 2.81
N TYR A 450 -7.24 18.97 3.63
CA TYR A 450 -6.47 18.10 4.51
C TYR A 450 -5.73 16.98 3.80
N GLU A 451 -6.16 16.58 2.60
CA GLU A 451 -5.44 15.63 1.77
C GLU A 451 -4.06 16.17 1.39
N ALA A 452 -3.99 17.44 1.00
CA ALA A 452 -2.70 18.11 0.72
C ALA A 452 -1.84 18.22 1.99
N LEU A 453 -2.44 18.57 3.12
CA LEU A 453 -1.75 18.63 4.41
C LEU A 453 -1.22 17.25 4.83
N TRP A 454 -2.01 16.21 4.66
CA TRP A 454 -1.62 14.83 4.97
C TRP A 454 -0.47 14.36 4.07
N LEU A 455 -0.55 14.56 2.74
CA LEU A 455 0.50 14.21 1.79
C LEU A 455 1.81 14.94 2.09
N ILE A 456 1.75 16.22 2.43
CA ILE A 456 2.90 17.03 2.78
C ILE A 456 3.51 16.55 4.10
N THR A 457 2.68 16.29 5.11
CA THR A 457 3.14 15.80 6.42
C THR A 457 3.75 14.40 6.28
N ALA A 458 3.14 13.52 5.48
CA ALA A 458 3.70 12.20 5.17
C ALA A 458 5.05 12.32 4.42
N ALA A 459 5.15 13.26 3.46
CA ALA A 459 6.38 13.54 2.74
C ALA A 459 7.50 14.02 3.69
N LEU A 460 7.19 14.96 4.56
CA LEU A 460 8.14 15.51 5.54
C LEU A 460 8.59 14.43 6.53
N ARG A 461 7.69 13.58 7.01
CA ARG A 461 8.04 12.47 7.91
C ARG A 461 8.97 11.45 7.27
N HIS A 462 8.77 11.12 6.00
CA HIS A 462 9.65 10.20 5.27
C HIS A 462 11.08 10.72 5.13
N HIS A 463 11.24 12.04 5.12
CA HIS A 463 12.55 12.70 4.98
C HIS A 463 13.11 13.20 6.30
N ASP A 464 12.30 13.25 7.35
CA ASP A 464 12.71 13.67 8.68
C ASP A 464 12.74 12.48 9.63
N GLN A 465 13.85 11.74 9.63
CA GLN A 465 14.08 10.61 10.52
C GLN A 465 14.06 11.01 12.01
N SER A 466 14.22 12.30 12.34
CA SER A 466 14.13 12.77 13.73
C SER A 466 12.70 12.64 14.27
N ILE A 467 11.71 12.75 13.40
CA ILE A 467 10.30 12.50 13.75
C ILE A 467 10.05 11.00 13.99
N ALA A 468 10.74 10.13 13.24
CA ALA A 468 10.61 8.67 13.36
C ALA A 468 11.47 8.04 14.47
N ALA A 469 12.69 8.55 14.67
CA ALA A 469 13.66 8.00 15.63
C ALA A 469 13.35 8.31 17.11
N ARG A 470 12.43 9.24 17.38
CA ARG A 470 11.98 9.61 18.73
C ARG A 470 10.72 8.88 19.18
N ALA A 471 10.21 7.92 18.39
CA ALA A 471 9.11 7.08 18.82
C ALA A 471 9.59 6.11 19.92
N PRO A 472 8.97 6.13 21.11
CA PRO A 472 9.51 5.44 22.26
C PRO A 472 9.18 3.94 22.29
N ARG A 473 10.12 3.16 22.79
CA ARG A 473 9.98 1.75 23.13
C ARG A 473 8.90 1.54 24.22
N LYS A 474 7.98 0.62 23.97
CA LYS A 474 6.99 -0.09 24.82
C LYS A 474 6.28 0.56 26.04
N ASN A 475 6.61 1.75 26.54
CA ASN A 475 5.92 2.34 27.71
C ASN A 475 5.46 3.80 27.52
N ALA A 476 5.15 4.23 26.31
CA ALA A 476 5.15 5.63 25.95
C ALA A 476 3.86 6.21 25.40
N LYS A 477 2.69 5.58 25.54
CA LYS A 477 1.42 6.20 25.12
C LYS A 477 1.26 7.65 25.63
N ARG A 478 1.67 7.92 26.86
CA ARG A 478 1.54 9.24 27.50
C ARG A 478 2.60 10.26 27.07
N ARG A 479 3.79 9.82 26.58
CA ARG A 479 4.85 10.70 26.06
C ARG A 479 4.67 11.04 24.59
N LEU A 480 4.08 10.12 23.81
CA LEU A 480 3.80 10.32 22.39
C LEU A 480 2.87 11.53 22.15
N GLU A 481 1.81 11.68 22.96
CA GLU A 481 0.87 12.80 22.87
C GLU A 481 1.59 14.15 23.08
N THR A 482 2.48 14.23 24.05
CA THR A 482 3.20 15.46 24.37
C THR A 482 4.22 15.85 23.28
N ASP A 483 4.97 14.87 22.76
CA ASP A 483 6.01 15.12 21.73
C ASP A 483 5.39 15.46 20.37
N THR A 484 4.26 14.86 20.01
CA THR A 484 3.51 15.15 18.77
C THR A 484 2.89 16.54 18.85
N HIS A 485 2.30 16.92 20.01
CA HIS A 485 1.74 18.25 20.22
C HIS A 485 2.83 19.36 20.15
N GLN A 486 4.02 19.11 20.70
CA GLN A 486 5.13 20.05 20.62
C GLN A 486 5.65 20.21 19.18
N LEU A 487 5.68 19.14 18.40
CA LEU A 487 6.09 19.17 17.00
C LEU A 487 5.09 19.96 16.15
N ILE A 488 3.79 19.72 16.35
CA ILE A 488 2.72 20.47 15.69
C ILE A 488 2.82 21.94 16.06
N ALA A 489 2.94 22.27 17.34
CA ALA A 489 3.03 23.64 17.81
C ALA A 489 4.28 24.37 17.27
N ARG A 490 5.36 23.65 17.00
CA ARG A 490 6.61 24.22 16.47
C ARG A 490 6.51 24.57 14.99
N HIS A 491 5.93 23.71 14.15
CA HIS A 491 5.99 23.85 12.70
C HIS A 491 4.67 24.30 12.05
N PHE A 492 3.53 24.15 12.72
CA PHE A 492 2.22 24.47 12.13
C PHE A 492 1.70 25.81 12.63
N ARG A 493 1.26 26.66 11.70
CA ARG A 493 0.57 27.91 11.96
C ARG A 493 -0.79 27.88 11.31
N PHE A 494 -1.83 27.93 12.13
CA PHE A 494 -3.22 27.94 11.69
C PHE A 494 -3.83 29.31 11.94
N ASP A 495 -4.63 29.75 10.97
CA ASP A 495 -5.43 30.97 11.01
C ASP A 495 -6.62 30.89 11.96
N PHE A 496 -6.90 29.70 12.49
CA PHE A 496 -8.05 29.38 13.33
C PHE A 496 -7.67 28.37 14.41
N THR A 497 -8.41 28.37 15.53
CA THR A 497 -8.25 27.39 16.60
C THR A 497 -8.78 26.02 16.19
N LEU A 498 -7.92 25.18 15.63
CA LEU A 498 -8.20 23.75 15.52
C LEU A 498 -7.95 23.08 16.87
N ASN A 499 -8.79 22.10 17.19
CA ASN A 499 -8.54 21.22 18.32
C ASN A 499 -7.26 20.42 18.03
N ALA A 500 -6.21 20.67 18.81
CA ALA A 500 -4.91 20.01 18.67
C ALA A 500 -5.04 18.48 18.73
N ASP A 501 -6.04 17.95 19.42
CA ASP A 501 -6.32 16.51 19.50
C ASP A 501 -6.77 15.91 18.17
N HIS A 502 -7.51 16.64 17.32
CA HIS A 502 -7.91 16.16 16.00
C HIS A 502 -6.72 16.08 15.04
N ILE A 503 -5.81 17.06 15.13
CA ILE A 503 -4.56 17.04 14.34
C ILE A 503 -3.66 15.92 14.84
N ALA A 504 -3.52 15.76 16.16
CA ALA A 504 -2.75 14.68 16.76
C ALA A 504 -3.30 13.31 16.35
N ARG A 505 -4.62 13.10 16.37
CA ARG A 505 -5.25 11.84 15.89
C ARG A 505 -5.05 11.61 14.41
N ALA A 506 -5.17 12.64 13.58
CA ALA A 506 -4.84 12.53 12.16
C ALA A 506 -3.36 12.18 11.94
N MET A 507 -2.47 12.71 12.78
CA MET A 507 -1.04 12.38 12.75
C MET A 507 -0.72 11.02 13.37
N ASP A 508 -1.48 10.54 14.36
CA ASP A 508 -1.34 9.20 14.94
C ASP A 508 -1.78 8.09 13.96
N LEU A 509 -2.78 8.36 13.12
CA LEU A 509 -3.11 7.50 11.98
C LEU A 509 -1.97 7.41 10.95
N ILE A 510 -1.06 8.39 10.96
CA ILE A 510 0.18 8.43 10.17
C ILE A 510 1.35 7.79 10.95
N ALA A 511 1.20 7.43 12.23
CA ALA A 511 2.25 6.79 13.02
C ALA A 511 2.54 5.38 12.50
N TRP A 512 3.56 5.29 11.69
CA TRP A 512 4.19 4.01 11.32
C TRP A 512 5.00 3.51 12.52
N PRO A 513 5.00 2.20 12.80
CA PRO A 513 5.96 1.63 13.75
C PRO A 513 7.38 2.02 13.28
N SER A 514 8.22 2.46 14.20
CA SER A 514 9.57 2.96 13.92
C SER A 514 10.50 1.93 13.26
N ASP A 515 10.15 0.64 13.33
CA ASP A 515 10.91 -0.45 12.71
C ASP A 515 10.44 -0.78 11.28
N ALA A 516 9.38 -0.13 10.79
CA ALA A 516 8.89 -0.29 9.41
C ALA A 516 9.81 0.32 8.34
N ALA A 517 10.90 0.99 8.73
CA ALA A 517 11.90 1.52 7.79
C ALA A 517 12.60 0.43 6.95
N VAL A 518 12.47 -0.83 7.36
CA VAL A 518 13.06 -2.00 6.67
C VAL A 518 12.04 -2.73 5.78
N LEU A 519 10.74 -2.44 5.90
CA LEU A 519 9.71 -3.14 5.12
C LEU A 519 9.63 -2.60 3.68
N SER A 520 9.65 -3.52 2.70
CA SER A 520 9.35 -3.17 1.31
C SER A 520 7.91 -2.64 1.17
N ALA A 521 7.65 -1.88 0.11
CA ALA A 521 6.32 -1.29 -0.11
C ALA A 521 5.17 -2.30 -0.20
N PRO A 522 5.32 -3.43 -0.88
CA PRO A 522 4.27 -4.44 -0.89
C PRO A 522 3.94 -4.95 0.52
N ARG A 523 4.95 -5.04 1.39
CA ARG A 523 4.75 -5.44 2.79
C ARG A 523 4.00 -4.37 3.59
N ARG A 524 4.28 -3.08 3.37
CA ARG A 524 3.58 -1.98 4.06
C ARG A 524 2.12 -1.87 3.63
N ALA A 525 1.85 -1.89 2.33
CA ALA A 525 0.48 -1.89 1.81
C ALA A 525 -0.30 -3.11 2.32
N GLY A 526 0.36 -4.27 2.31
CA GLY A 526 -0.18 -5.50 2.86
C GLY A 526 -0.47 -5.41 4.35
N LEU A 527 0.45 -4.87 5.14
CA LEU A 527 0.26 -4.68 6.59
C LEU A 527 -0.90 -3.73 6.88
N ALA A 528 -1.01 -2.61 6.17
CA ALA A 528 -2.10 -1.66 6.34
C ALA A 528 -3.47 -2.31 6.02
N ALA A 529 -3.56 -3.09 4.94
CA ALA A 529 -4.77 -3.84 4.60
C ALA A 529 -5.07 -4.94 5.64
N THR A 530 -4.04 -5.61 6.15
CA THR A 530 -4.12 -6.61 7.21
C THR A 530 -4.67 -6.02 8.51
N LEU A 531 -4.18 -4.84 8.92
CA LEU A 531 -4.65 -4.12 10.11
C LEU A 531 -6.12 -3.70 9.97
N ARG A 532 -6.55 -3.21 8.80
CA ARG A 532 -7.96 -2.88 8.54
C ARG A 532 -8.85 -4.11 8.65
N TYR A 533 -8.46 -5.20 8.00
CA TYR A 533 -9.20 -6.45 8.06
C TYR A 533 -9.31 -6.99 9.48
N HIS A 534 -8.21 -6.96 10.23
CA HIS A 534 -8.21 -7.37 11.64
C HIS A 534 -9.10 -6.47 12.52
N ALA A 535 -9.08 -5.16 12.30
CA ALA A 535 -9.95 -4.22 13.03
C ALA A 535 -11.44 -4.47 12.80
N GLU A 536 -11.81 -4.92 11.59
CA GLU A 536 -13.18 -5.21 11.20
C GLU A 536 -13.64 -6.62 11.63
N HIS A 537 -12.75 -7.62 11.53
CA HIS A 537 -13.11 -9.03 11.69
C HIS A 537 -12.55 -9.69 12.96
N GLY A 538 -11.56 -9.05 13.61
CA GLY A 538 -10.89 -9.59 14.81
C GLY A 538 -9.95 -10.77 14.55
N HIS A 539 -9.66 -11.11 13.28
CA HIS A 539 -8.78 -12.21 12.91
C HIS A 539 -8.22 -12.02 11.48
N LEU A 540 -7.21 -12.82 11.09
CA LEU A 540 -6.61 -12.81 9.73
C LEU A 540 -6.96 -14.07 8.91
N ARG A 541 -8.14 -14.61 9.04
CA ARG A 541 -8.65 -15.67 8.14
C ARG A 541 -9.22 -15.02 6.88
N VAL A 542 -8.33 -14.51 6.05
CA VAL A 542 -8.69 -13.77 4.83
C VAL A 542 -8.93 -14.77 3.69
N PRO A 543 -10.10 -14.73 3.00
CA PRO A 543 -10.31 -15.52 1.79
C PRO A 543 -9.28 -15.21 0.71
N THR A 544 -8.90 -16.22 -0.09
CA THR A 544 -7.83 -16.07 -1.10
C THR A 544 -8.14 -15.03 -2.18
N ASP A 545 -9.41 -14.85 -2.49
CA ASP A 545 -9.96 -13.91 -3.47
C ASP A 545 -10.43 -12.59 -2.85
N TYR A 546 -10.17 -12.38 -1.54
CA TYR A 546 -10.61 -11.18 -0.85
C TYR A 546 -9.84 -9.95 -1.34
N GLU A 547 -10.61 -8.98 -1.75
CA GLU A 547 -10.17 -7.63 -2.10
C GLU A 547 -10.82 -6.65 -1.12
N ASP A 548 -10.03 -5.78 -0.51
CA ASP A 548 -10.54 -4.82 0.46
C ASP A 548 -11.34 -3.70 -0.25
N ALA A 549 -12.01 -2.85 0.54
CA ALA A 549 -12.83 -1.75 0.02
C ALA A 549 -12.04 -0.75 -0.86
N TYR A 550 -10.72 -0.87 -0.91
CA TYR A 550 -9.81 -0.01 -1.67
C TYR A 550 -9.20 -0.70 -2.89
N GLY A 551 -9.66 -1.90 -3.24
CA GLY A 551 -9.14 -2.66 -4.36
C GLY A 551 -7.80 -3.36 -4.09
N TYR A 552 -7.37 -3.44 -2.81
CA TYR A 552 -6.16 -4.18 -2.46
C TYR A 552 -6.45 -5.67 -2.31
N ARG A 553 -5.74 -6.51 -3.06
CA ARG A 553 -5.89 -7.97 -3.03
C ARG A 553 -5.23 -8.58 -1.80
N LEU A 554 -5.86 -8.35 -0.64
CA LEU A 554 -5.35 -8.82 0.66
C LEU A 554 -5.24 -10.36 0.69
N GLY A 555 -6.19 -11.08 0.10
CA GLY A 555 -6.13 -12.54 0.02
C GLY A 555 -4.87 -13.05 -0.68
N SER A 556 -4.49 -12.42 -1.80
CA SER A 556 -3.24 -12.73 -2.51
C SER A 556 -2.00 -12.39 -1.69
N PHE A 557 -2.00 -11.25 -0.98
CA PHE A 557 -0.90 -10.87 -0.10
C PHE A 557 -0.70 -11.88 1.02
N ILE A 558 -1.75 -12.24 1.77
CA ILE A 558 -1.70 -13.23 2.86
C ILE A 558 -1.21 -14.58 2.34
N THR A 559 -1.69 -15.02 1.17
CA THR A 559 -1.23 -16.25 0.50
C THR A 559 0.27 -16.18 0.18
N GLY A 560 0.75 -15.03 -0.31
CA GLY A 560 2.18 -14.79 -0.56
C GLY A 560 3.01 -14.84 0.72
N GLN A 561 2.52 -14.28 1.83
CA GLN A 561 3.21 -14.37 3.13
C GLN A 561 3.29 -15.83 3.64
N ARG A 562 2.22 -16.62 3.50
CA ARG A 562 2.23 -18.05 3.82
C ARG A 562 3.26 -18.82 3.01
N THR A 563 3.33 -18.55 1.72
CA THR A 563 4.34 -19.18 0.84
C THR A 563 5.76 -18.82 1.28
N ALA A 564 6.02 -17.54 1.56
CA ALA A 564 7.31 -17.07 2.02
C ALA A 564 7.69 -17.64 3.42
N TYR A 565 6.72 -17.82 4.31
CA TYR A 565 6.91 -18.48 5.60
C TYR A 565 7.39 -19.92 5.43
N HIS A 566 6.73 -20.71 4.57
CA HIS A 566 7.13 -22.12 4.32
C HIS A 566 8.46 -22.26 3.58
N GLN A 567 8.96 -21.16 3.01
CA GLN A 567 10.28 -21.08 2.36
C GLN A 567 11.38 -20.50 3.27
N ASP A 568 11.08 -20.29 4.55
CA ASP A 568 11.97 -19.63 5.52
C ASP A 568 12.47 -18.24 5.05
N ALA A 569 11.67 -17.56 4.22
CA ALA A 569 12.04 -16.28 3.62
C ALA A 569 11.57 -15.04 4.41
N LEU A 570 10.93 -15.25 5.57
CA LEU A 570 10.47 -14.18 6.45
C LEU A 570 11.41 -13.99 7.64
N THR A 571 11.53 -12.74 8.12
CA THR A 571 12.25 -12.44 9.35
C THR A 571 11.41 -12.78 10.58
N ALA A 572 12.06 -13.15 11.69
CA ALA A 572 11.38 -13.48 12.93
C ALA A 572 10.46 -12.34 13.45
N ASP A 573 10.92 -11.09 13.33
CA ASP A 573 10.14 -9.91 13.74
C ASP A 573 8.87 -9.75 12.91
N TRP A 574 8.96 -10.02 11.60
CA TRP A 574 7.80 -9.93 10.70
C TRP A 574 6.78 -11.06 10.96
N ILE A 575 7.27 -12.26 11.27
CA ILE A 575 6.43 -13.39 11.68
C ILE A 575 5.68 -13.02 12.96
N ALA A 576 6.38 -12.54 13.98
CA ALA A 576 5.78 -12.14 15.25
C ALA A 576 4.74 -11.02 15.12
N GLU A 577 4.98 -10.04 14.20
CA GLU A 577 4.04 -8.96 13.94
C GLU A 577 2.74 -9.47 13.31
N LEU A 578 2.81 -10.36 12.33
CA LEU A 578 1.63 -10.97 11.72
C LEU A 578 0.91 -11.93 12.66
N GLU A 579 1.64 -12.68 13.51
CA GLU A 579 1.07 -13.54 14.54
C GLU A 579 0.32 -12.75 15.62
N ALA A 580 0.82 -11.59 16.00
CA ALA A 580 0.14 -10.68 16.93
C ALA A 580 -1.21 -10.19 16.40
N LEU A 581 -1.39 -10.19 15.07
CA LEU A 581 -2.65 -9.89 14.37
C LEU A 581 -3.50 -11.14 14.11
N GLY A 582 -3.09 -12.31 14.63
CA GLY A 582 -3.83 -13.56 14.46
C GLY A 582 -3.59 -14.22 13.09
N MET A 583 -2.39 -14.05 12.51
CA MET A 583 -2.02 -14.74 11.28
C MET A 583 -1.99 -16.26 11.48
N VAL A 584 -2.59 -16.95 10.54
CA VAL A 584 -2.59 -18.41 10.45
C VAL A 584 -1.72 -18.81 9.27
N TRP A 585 -0.56 -19.44 9.55
CA TRP A 585 0.42 -19.82 8.53
C TRP A 585 -0.01 -21.06 7.75
N ASP A 586 -0.55 -22.07 8.45
CA ASP A 586 -1.13 -23.27 7.83
C ASP A 586 -2.61 -23.38 8.17
N GLU A 587 -3.46 -23.00 7.22
CA GLU A 587 -4.93 -23.06 7.37
C GLU A 587 -5.43 -24.50 7.54
N LYS A 588 -4.74 -25.48 6.93
CA LYS A 588 -5.14 -26.88 7.04
C LYS A 588 -4.82 -27.42 8.42
N GLU A 589 -3.66 -27.06 8.96
CA GLU A 589 -3.28 -27.44 10.32
C GLU A 589 -4.15 -26.72 11.35
N ALA A 590 -4.40 -25.42 11.19
CA ALA A 590 -5.28 -24.68 12.08
C ALA A 590 -6.73 -25.21 12.07
N ALA A 591 -7.25 -25.55 10.89
CA ALA A 591 -8.57 -26.16 10.77
C ALA A 591 -8.59 -27.56 11.42
N TRP A 592 -7.50 -28.32 11.29
CA TRP A 592 -7.37 -29.62 11.93
C TRP A 592 -7.35 -29.48 13.47
N GLN A 593 -6.58 -28.54 14.02
CA GLN A 593 -6.52 -28.26 15.45
C GLN A 593 -7.87 -27.79 16.02
N ALA A 594 -8.58 -26.91 15.29
CA ALA A 594 -9.91 -26.47 15.71
C ALA A 594 -10.93 -27.61 15.77
N ASN A 595 -10.89 -28.52 14.78
CA ASN A 595 -11.73 -29.72 14.79
C ASN A 595 -11.32 -30.69 15.88
N LEU A 596 -10.01 -30.84 16.14
CA LEU A 596 -9.49 -31.69 17.22
C LEU A 596 -9.98 -31.15 18.57
N ALA A 597 -9.86 -29.86 18.84
CA ALA A 597 -10.36 -29.28 20.08
C ALA A 597 -11.85 -29.53 20.30
N THR A 598 -12.65 -29.53 19.22
CA THR A 598 -14.08 -29.88 19.28
C THR A 598 -14.28 -31.34 19.67
N VAL A 599 -13.45 -32.23 19.14
CA VAL A 599 -13.48 -33.65 19.43
C VAL A 599 -13.04 -33.94 20.89
N GLU A 600 -12.01 -33.26 21.37
CA GLU A 600 -11.51 -33.36 22.75
C GLU A 600 -12.55 -32.85 23.75
N ALA A 601 -13.21 -31.74 23.46
CA ALA A 601 -14.30 -31.23 24.29
C ALA A 601 -15.46 -32.24 24.38
N PHE A 602 -15.78 -32.90 23.28
CA PHE A 602 -16.78 -33.98 23.30
C PHE A 602 -16.33 -35.15 24.15
N TYR A 603 -15.07 -35.59 24.00
CA TYR A 603 -14.51 -36.67 24.77
C TYR A 603 -14.51 -36.36 26.30
N THR A 604 -14.16 -35.12 26.66
CA THR A 604 -14.17 -34.69 28.08
C THR A 604 -15.54 -34.82 28.71
N VAL A 605 -16.61 -34.58 27.96
CA VAL A 605 -18.01 -34.67 28.44
C VAL A 605 -18.53 -36.11 28.43
N HIS A 606 -18.18 -36.88 27.38
CA HIS A 606 -18.82 -38.17 27.09
C HIS A 606 -17.94 -39.39 27.33
N GLY A 607 -16.62 -39.21 27.46
CA GLY A 607 -15.65 -40.30 27.70
C GLY A 607 -15.50 -41.27 26.53
N HIS A 608 -15.82 -40.85 25.30
CA HIS A 608 -15.69 -41.64 24.07
C HIS A 608 -15.74 -40.77 22.79
N LEU A 609 -15.25 -41.33 21.68
CA LEU A 609 -15.24 -40.64 20.37
C LEU A 609 -16.34 -41.12 19.39
N ALA A 610 -17.40 -41.78 19.87
CA ALA A 610 -18.52 -42.16 19.01
C ALA A 610 -19.47 -41.01 18.69
N ILE A 611 -18.93 -39.92 18.12
CA ILE A 611 -19.65 -38.69 17.78
C ILE A 611 -20.55 -38.95 16.56
N PRO A 612 -21.86 -38.58 16.58
CA PRO A 612 -22.70 -38.64 15.42
C PRO A 612 -22.17 -37.77 14.28
N ALA A 613 -22.23 -38.22 13.03
CA ALA A 613 -21.73 -37.47 11.87
C ALA A 613 -22.37 -36.07 11.74
N THR A 614 -23.59 -35.89 12.23
CA THR A 614 -24.33 -34.62 12.21
C THR A 614 -23.97 -33.67 13.37
N ALA A 615 -23.23 -34.15 14.38
CA ALA A 615 -22.80 -33.33 15.50
C ALA A 615 -21.45 -32.65 15.20
N PRO A 616 -21.12 -31.52 15.89
CA PRO A 616 -19.82 -30.87 15.75
C PRO A 616 -18.66 -31.87 15.97
N GLY A 617 -17.67 -31.87 15.07
CA GLY A 617 -16.54 -32.80 15.06
C GLY A 617 -16.86 -34.22 14.53
N GLY A 618 -18.13 -34.57 14.34
CA GLY A 618 -18.53 -35.89 13.88
C GLY A 618 -18.08 -36.22 12.48
N GLN A 619 -18.34 -35.37 11.51
CA GLN A 619 -17.91 -35.57 10.12
C GLN A 619 -16.38 -35.59 10.02
N PHE A 620 -15.69 -34.70 10.74
CA PHE A 620 -14.24 -34.73 10.82
C PHE A 620 -13.68 -36.10 11.26
N LEU A 621 -14.22 -36.70 12.32
CA LEU A 621 -13.80 -38.04 12.76
C LEU A 621 -14.13 -39.14 11.73
N VAL A 622 -15.26 -39.03 11.03
CA VAL A 622 -15.58 -39.98 9.94
C VAL A 622 -14.49 -39.93 8.87
N ASP A 623 -14.07 -38.72 8.49
CA ASP A 623 -13.03 -38.52 7.48
C ASP A 623 -11.66 -39.01 7.98
N GLN A 624 -11.30 -38.73 9.25
CA GLN A 624 -10.04 -39.22 9.84
C GLN A 624 -10.00 -40.76 9.92
N ARG A 625 -11.11 -41.41 10.31
CA ARG A 625 -11.23 -42.88 10.29
C ARG A 625 -11.10 -43.48 8.88
N ALA A 626 -11.68 -42.77 7.89
CA ALA A 626 -11.54 -43.19 6.48
C ALA A 626 -10.10 -43.08 6.00
N ARG A 627 -9.39 -42.00 6.40
CA ARG A 627 -7.96 -41.81 6.10
C ARG A 627 -7.07 -42.83 6.80
N ALA A 628 -7.32 -43.13 8.08
CA ALA A 628 -6.59 -44.15 8.82
C ALA A 628 -6.70 -45.54 8.16
N ARG A 629 -7.93 -45.94 7.77
CA ARG A 629 -8.15 -47.21 7.06
C ARG A 629 -7.41 -47.29 5.71
N LYS A 630 -7.11 -46.16 5.08
CA LYS A 630 -6.34 -46.10 3.83
C LYS A 630 -4.84 -45.90 4.05
N GLY A 631 -4.36 -45.86 5.30
CA GLY A 631 -2.96 -45.57 5.62
C GLY A 631 -2.51 -44.12 5.27
N LEU A 632 -3.47 -43.18 5.14
CA LEU A 632 -3.23 -41.78 4.76
C LEU A 632 -3.21 -40.82 5.97
N LEU A 633 -3.40 -41.35 7.19
CA LEU A 633 -3.29 -40.54 8.41
C LEU A 633 -1.83 -40.59 8.91
N THR A 634 -1.28 -39.47 9.33
CA THR A 634 0.08 -39.43 9.87
C THR A 634 0.13 -40.15 11.19
N PRO A 635 1.25 -40.85 11.52
CA PRO A 635 1.37 -41.58 12.78
C PRO A 635 1.11 -40.75 14.03
N SER A 636 1.54 -39.48 14.04
CA SER A 636 1.32 -38.57 15.18
C SER A 636 -0.16 -38.27 15.41
N ARG A 637 -0.93 -38.06 14.34
CA ARG A 637 -2.38 -37.79 14.40
C ARG A 637 -3.16 -39.05 14.83
N GLU A 638 -2.72 -40.19 14.33
CA GLU A 638 -3.33 -41.48 14.72
C GLU A 638 -3.05 -41.79 16.21
N GLN A 639 -1.83 -41.57 16.66
CA GLN A 639 -1.42 -41.72 18.06
C GLN A 639 -2.24 -40.81 18.99
N HIS A 640 -2.52 -39.58 18.57
CA HIS A 640 -3.31 -38.64 19.35
C HIS A 640 -4.73 -39.16 19.60
N PHE A 641 -5.43 -39.63 18.56
CA PHE A 641 -6.77 -40.23 18.73
C PHE A 641 -6.74 -41.51 19.54
N THR A 642 -5.71 -42.34 19.35
CA THR A 642 -5.55 -43.59 20.10
C THR A 642 -5.29 -43.34 21.59
N THR A 643 -4.57 -42.29 21.94
CA THR A 643 -4.34 -41.87 23.33
C THR A 643 -5.62 -41.34 23.98
N LEU A 644 -6.48 -40.60 23.22
CA LEU A 644 -7.78 -40.15 23.74
C LEU A 644 -8.74 -41.32 23.96
N ASP A 645 -8.96 -42.12 22.92
CA ASP A 645 -9.88 -43.25 22.96
C ASP A 645 -9.27 -44.43 22.17
N PRO A 646 -8.82 -45.50 22.82
CA PRO A 646 -8.28 -46.68 22.15
C PRO A 646 -9.24 -47.27 21.09
N ASN A 647 -10.53 -47.08 21.26
CA ASN A 647 -11.58 -47.54 20.34
C ASN A 647 -12.02 -46.46 19.33
N TRP A 648 -11.25 -45.39 19.12
CA TRP A 648 -11.63 -44.27 18.26
C TRP A 648 -12.00 -44.65 16.82
N GLN A 649 -11.46 -45.75 16.29
CA GLN A 649 -11.76 -46.23 14.96
C GLN A 649 -13.17 -46.85 14.81
N LEU A 650 -13.83 -47.15 15.94
CA LEU A 650 -15.20 -47.70 16.02
C LEU A 650 -15.40 -48.92 15.12
N PRO A 651 -14.76 -50.07 15.39
CA PRO A 651 -14.77 -51.23 14.52
C PRO A 651 -16.20 -51.76 14.21
N TYR A 652 -17.14 -51.55 15.14
CA TYR A 652 -18.54 -52.05 15.01
C TYR A 652 -19.49 -50.93 14.51
N GLY A 653 -18.95 -49.82 14.04
CA GLY A 653 -19.69 -48.69 13.50
C GLY A 653 -20.13 -47.67 14.58
N PRO A 654 -20.32 -46.41 14.15
CA PRO A 654 -20.58 -45.30 15.10
C PRO A 654 -21.88 -45.45 15.89
N ASP A 655 -22.92 -46.01 15.26
CA ASP A 655 -24.23 -46.18 15.89
C ASP A 655 -24.22 -47.28 16.98
N TRP A 656 -23.45 -48.34 16.74
CA TRP A 656 -23.26 -49.41 17.72
C TRP A 656 -22.53 -48.89 18.94
N HIS A 657 -21.36 -48.27 18.76
CA HIS A 657 -20.53 -47.73 19.85
C HIS A 657 -21.27 -46.63 20.62
N ARG A 658 -22.04 -45.78 19.96
CA ARG A 658 -22.82 -44.75 20.66
C ARG A 658 -23.86 -45.36 21.61
N LYS A 659 -24.56 -46.40 21.19
CA LYS A 659 -25.54 -47.05 22.05
C LYS A 659 -24.89 -47.83 23.18
N TYR A 660 -23.75 -48.46 22.91
CA TYR A 660 -22.92 -49.07 23.93
C TYR A 660 -22.51 -48.06 24.99
N HIS A 661 -21.97 -46.92 24.62
CA HIS A 661 -21.52 -45.91 25.59
C HIS A 661 -22.69 -45.25 26.35
N LEU A 662 -23.86 -45.12 25.75
CA LEU A 662 -25.06 -44.68 26.46
C LEU A 662 -25.44 -45.67 27.57
N LEU A 663 -25.41 -46.97 27.30
CA LEU A 663 -25.65 -47.99 28.31
C LEU A 663 -24.56 -48.04 29.34
N ARG A 664 -23.29 -47.96 28.94
CA ARG A 664 -22.16 -47.89 29.84
C ARG A 664 -22.33 -46.75 30.87
N ARG A 665 -22.58 -45.54 30.38
CA ARG A 665 -22.77 -44.36 31.24
C ARG A 665 -23.99 -44.50 32.19
N HIS A 666 -25.08 -45.16 31.66
CA HIS A 666 -26.24 -45.40 32.47
C HIS A 666 -25.96 -46.40 33.61
N ILE A 667 -25.18 -47.44 33.37
CA ILE A 667 -24.76 -48.41 34.38
C ILE A 667 -23.74 -47.76 35.39
N GLU A 668 -22.77 -47.00 34.87
CA GLU A 668 -21.82 -46.26 35.69
C GLU A 668 -22.48 -45.24 36.63
N ALA A 669 -23.66 -44.73 36.24
CA ALA A 669 -24.50 -43.86 37.07
C ALA A 669 -25.24 -44.60 38.18
N GLY A 670 -25.00 -45.90 38.36
CA GLY A 670 -25.56 -46.74 39.46
C GLY A 670 -26.82 -47.52 39.13
N HIS A 671 -27.18 -47.56 37.85
CA HIS A 671 -28.35 -48.37 37.43
C HIS A 671 -27.96 -49.85 37.22
N ASP A 672 -28.65 -50.77 37.94
CA ASP A 672 -28.36 -52.16 37.85
C ASP A 672 -28.66 -52.74 36.45
N PRO A 673 -27.70 -53.40 35.78
CA PRO A 673 -27.89 -54.04 34.50
C PRO A 673 -29.09 -55.01 34.44
N ALA A 674 -29.34 -55.71 35.54
CA ALA A 674 -30.43 -56.68 35.65
C ALA A 674 -31.86 -56.07 35.57
N THR A 675 -31.97 -54.73 35.82
CA THR A 675 -33.24 -54.03 35.80
C THR A 675 -33.58 -53.33 34.47
N LEU A 676 -32.70 -53.44 33.47
CA LEU A 676 -32.86 -52.77 32.18
C LEU A 676 -34.11 -53.28 31.46
N SER A 677 -34.98 -52.36 31.03
CA SER A 677 -36.17 -52.71 30.28
C SER A 677 -35.97 -52.59 28.75
N ARG A 678 -36.74 -53.35 27.99
CA ARG A 678 -36.73 -53.27 26.52
C ARG A 678 -37.14 -51.90 26.00
N ASP A 679 -37.94 -51.15 26.73
CA ASP A 679 -38.45 -49.85 26.34
C ASP A 679 -37.57 -48.71 26.87
N LEU A 680 -36.39 -49.01 27.46
CA LEU A 680 -35.46 -48.04 27.98
C LEU A 680 -34.98 -47.05 26.88
N VAL A 681 -35.19 -45.77 27.15
CA VAL A 681 -34.76 -44.65 26.32
C VAL A 681 -33.79 -43.81 27.08
N ILE A 682 -32.57 -43.65 26.55
CA ILE A 682 -31.49 -42.79 27.11
C ILE A 682 -31.19 -41.75 26.05
N ASP A 683 -31.20 -40.48 26.43
CA ASP A 683 -30.91 -39.33 25.52
C ASP A 683 -31.69 -39.42 24.17
N ARG A 684 -33.00 -39.74 24.22
CA ARG A 684 -33.89 -39.99 23.08
C ARG A 684 -33.51 -41.17 22.17
N VAL A 685 -32.58 -42.05 22.64
CA VAL A 685 -32.17 -43.23 21.93
C VAL A 685 -32.82 -44.46 22.57
N LYS A 686 -33.48 -45.31 21.81
CA LYS A 686 -34.11 -46.56 22.28
C LYS A 686 -33.01 -47.60 22.56
N ALA A 687 -32.28 -47.43 23.68
CA ALA A 687 -31.14 -48.26 24.07
C ALA A 687 -31.56 -49.69 24.47
N GLY A 688 -32.69 -49.89 25.19
CA GLY A 688 -33.19 -51.20 25.59
C GLY A 688 -33.60 -52.05 24.41
N GLY A 689 -34.31 -51.46 23.40
CA GLY A 689 -34.68 -52.16 22.19
C GLY A 689 -33.51 -52.54 21.29
N TRP A 690 -32.41 -51.75 21.35
CA TRP A 690 -31.13 -52.09 20.72
C TRP A 690 -30.43 -53.24 21.46
N LEU A 691 -30.34 -53.22 22.74
CA LEU A 691 -29.73 -54.28 23.55
C LEU A 691 -30.44 -55.61 23.36
N HIS A 692 -31.81 -55.62 23.33
CA HIS A 692 -32.58 -56.82 23.00
C HIS A 692 -32.22 -57.40 21.63
N ARG A 693 -32.00 -56.58 20.60
CA ARG A 693 -31.52 -57.09 19.30
C ARG A 693 -30.10 -57.69 19.39
N GLN A 694 -29.20 -57.12 20.21
CA GLN A 694 -27.90 -57.71 20.40
C GLN A 694 -28.01 -59.10 21.05
N PHE A 695 -28.87 -59.25 22.04
CA PHE A 695 -29.11 -60.53 22.67
C PHE A 695 -29.78 -61.56 21.74
N THR A 696 -30.74 -61.14 20.91
CA THR A 696 -31.36 -61.99 19.90
C THR A 696 -30.34 -62.54 18.90
N ASN A 697 -29.34 -61.72 18.55
CA ASN A 697 -28.30 -62.08 17.59
C ASN A 697 -26.96 -62.38 18.27
N TRP A 698 -26.95 -62.75 19.57
CA TRP A 698 -25.78 -62.93 20.38
C TRP A 698 -24.69 -63.78 19.71
N SER A 699 -25.08 -64.96 19.18
CA SER A 699 -24.17 -65.88 18.50
C SER A 699 -23.55 -65.33 17.17
N GLN A 700 -24.04 -64.21 16.68
CA GLN A 700 -23.55 -63.57 15.46
C GLN A 700 -22.73 -62.33 15.72
N LEU A 701 -22.55 -61.93 16.98
CA LEU A 701 -21.70 -60.79 17.37
C LEU A 701 -20.25 -61.18 17.24
N ASP A 702 -19.41 -60.19 16.89
CA ASP A 702 -17.95 -60.36 16.96
C ASP A 702 -17.44 -60.58 18.41
N ASN A 703 -16.31 -61.28 18.58
CA ASN A 703 -15.73 -61.53 19.90
C ASN A 703 -15.54 -60.24 20.70
N GLY A 704 -15.04 -59.16 20.10
CA GLY A 704 -14.88 -57.88 20.79
C GLY A 704 -16.19 -57.18 21.18
N GLN A 705 -17.31 -57.44 20.44
CA GLN A 705 -18.65 -56.98 20.85
C GLN A 705 -19.12 -57.77 22.09
N HIS A 706 -18.87 -59.07 22.11
CA HIS A 706 -19.13 -59.91 23.25
C HIS A 706 -18.37 -59.43 24.49
N ASP A 707 -17.07 -59.19 24.34
CA ASP A 707 -16.20 -58.72 25.45
C ASP A 707 -16.67 -57.39 26.04
N LEU A 708 -17.00 -56.44 25.16
CA LEU A 708 -17.50 -55.11 25.57
C LEU A 708 -18.84 -55.17 26.31
N LEU A 709 -19.81 -56.01 25.84
CA LEU A 709 -21.10 -56.15 26.49
C LEU A 709 -20.97 -56.97 27.79
N THR A 710 -20.18 -58.05 27.79
CA THR A 710 -19.92 -58.90 29.00
C THR A 710 -19.23 -58.06 30.10
N HIS A 711 -18.30 -57.17 29.73
CA HIS A 711 -17.62 -56.30 30.71
C HIS A 711 -18.59 -55.37 31.46
N LEU A 712 -19.73 -55.01 30.85
CA LEU A 712 -20.78 -54.20 31.49
C LEU A 712 -21.84 -55.06 32.19
N GLY A 713 -21.68 -56.40 32.28
CA GLY A 713 -22.69 -57.30 32.82
C GLY A 713 -23.91 -57.48 31.93
N LEU A 714 -23.77 -57.16 30.63
CA LEU A 714 -24.85 -57.19 29.65
C LEU A 714 -24.79 -58.48 28.79
N THR A 715 -25.17 -59.62 29.41
CA THR A 715 -25.29 -60.89 28.71
C THR A 715 -26.75 -61.36 28.72
N PRO A 716 -27.17 -62.20 27.79
CA PRO A 716 -28.55 -62.72 27.75
C PRO A 716 -29.00 -63.41 29.01
N ASP A 717 -28.05 -64.04 29.75
CA ASP A 717 -28.29 -64.78 30.99
C ASP A 717 -28.43 -63.86 32.20
N GLN A 718 -27.71 -62.76 32.23
CA GLN A 718 -27.66 -61.78 33.35
C GLN A 718 -28.75 -60.71 33.25
N VAL A 719 -29.23 -60.40 32.06
CA VAL A 719 -30.26 -59.38 31.82
C VAL A 719 -31.45 -60.01 31.07
N PRO A 720 -32.41 -60.64 31.75
CA PRO A 720 -33.59 -61.20 31.12
C PRO A 720 -34.52 -60.08 30.67
N LEU A 721 -34.38 -59.60 29.40
CA LEU A 721 -35.31 -58.65 28.83
C LEU A 721 -36.65 -59.33 28.46
N PRO A 722 -37.78 -59.01 29.13
CA PRO A 722 -39.03 -59.73 28.91
C PRO A 722 -39.55 -59.52 27.49
N ALA A 723 -40.19 -60.57 26.97
CA ALA A 723 -40.91 -60.53 25.69
C ALA A 723 -41.93 -59.35 25.71
N ARG A 724 -42.11 -58.67 24.60
CA ARG A 724 -43.03 -57.55 24.46
C ARG A 724 -44.44 -57.97 24.89
N ASN A 725 -44.96 -57.37 25.99
CA ASN A 725 -46.36 -57.50 26.36
C ASN A 725 -47.18 -56.89 25.23
N THR A 726 -47.88 -57.70 24.46
CA THR A 726 -48.90 -57.28 23.52
C THR A 726 -50.12 -56.84 24.29
N SER A 727 -50.03 -55.64 24.90
CA SER A 727 -51.19 -54.93 25.37
C SER A 727 -51.78 -54.13 24.21
N THR A 728 -52.86 -54.67 23.69
CA THR A 728 -53.82 -53.99 22.80
C THR A 728 -54.39 -52.77 23.54
N ASN A 729 -53.88 -51.58 23.21
CA ASN A 729 -54.58 -50.30 23.17
C ASN A 729 -53.64 -49.22 22.65
N ALA A 730 -53.45 -49.16 21.36
CA ALA A 730 -52.85 -48.01 20.71
C ALA A 730 -53.89 -47.50 19.72
N THR A 731 -54.42 -46.33 19.99
CA THR A 731 -55.15 -45.46 19.06
C THR A 731 -54.37 -45.37 17.74
N PRO A 732 -54.98 -45.49 16.59
CA PRO A 732 -54.27 -45.48 15.30
C PRO A 732 -53.70 -44.08 15.06
N GLY A 733 -52.40 -43.92 15.32
CA GLY A 733 -51.63 -42.81 14.80
C GLY A 733 -51.66 -42.84 13.27
N THR A 734 -52.05 -41.73 12.69
CA THR A 734 -52.20 -41.44 11.27
C THR A 734 -50.99 -41.96 10.49
N ARG A 735 -51.18 -43.05 9.75
CA ARG A 735 -50.21 -43.49 8.71
C ARG A 735 -50.27 -42.44 7.62
N THR A 736 -49.18 -41.66 7.47
CA THR A 736 -48.93 -40.79 6.30
C THR A 736 -49.19 -41.61 5.03
N ARG A 737 -50.22 -41.27 4.31
CA ARG A 737 -50.64 -41.92 3.07
C ARG A 737 -49.53 -41.77 2.05
N ARG A 738 -48.92 -42.87 1.60
CA ARG A 738 -47.91 -42.90 0.56
C ARG A 738 -48.55 -42.40 -0.73
N ARG A 739 -48.32 -41.10 -1.06
CA ARG A 739 -48.81 -40.48 -2.31
C ARG A 739 -48.06 -41.05 -3.51
N SER A 740 -48.76 -41.29 -4.62
CA SER A 740 -48.12 -41.68 -5.88
C SER A 740 -47.31 -40.53 -6.48
N PHE A 741 -46.43 -40.83 -7.45
CA PHE A 741 -45.64 -39.82 -8.17
C PHE A 741 -46.54 -38.73 -8.77
N HIS A 742 -47.61 -39.14 -9.46
CA HIS A 742 -48.58 -38.25 -10.09
C HIS A 742 -49.33 -37.36 -9.09
N GLN A 743 -49.73 -37.90 -7.95
CA GLN A 743 -50.38 -37.13 -6.90
C GLN A 743 -49.46 -36.06 -6.32
N THR A 744 -48.14 -36.33 -6.18
CA THR A 744 -47.21 -35.36 -5.70
C THR A 744 -46.78 -34.33 -6.77
N ALA A 745 -46.77 -34.75 -8.04
CA ALA A 745 -46.57 -33.86 -9.18
C ALA A 745 -47.74 -32.86 -9.33
N GLU A 746 -48.98 -33.29 -9.08
CA GLU A 746 -50.14 -32.38 -9.07
C GLU A 746 -50.07 -31.33 -7.96
N LEU A 747 -49.58 -31.70 -6.77
CA LEU A 747 -49.31 -30.76 -5.70
C LEU A 747 -48.20 -29.76 -6.07
N LEU A 748 -47.18 -30.21 -6.81
CA LEU A 748 -46.18 -29.32 -7.36
C LEU A 748 -46.76 -28.35 -8.38
N ARG A 749 -47.71 -28.78 -9.22
CA ARG A 749 -48.41 -27.91 -10.17
C ARG A 749 -49.16 -26.81 -9.44
N LEU A 750 -49.96 -27.16 -8.43
CA LEU A 750 -50.67 -26.20 -7.58
C LEU A 750 -49.71 -25.25 -6.87
N PHE A 751 -48.56 -25.72 -6.44
CA PHE A 751 -47.54 -24.86 -5.84
C PHE A 751 -47.03 -23.85 -6.87
N VAL A 752 -46.65 -24.26 -8.07
CA VAL A 752 -46.13 -23.38 -9.13
C VAL A 752 -47.20 -22.39 -9.61
N GLU A 753 -48.46 -22.79 -9.72
CA GLU A 753 -49.59 -21.92 -10.06
C GLU A 753 -49.82 -20.85 -8.99
N ARG A 754 -49.71 -21.21 -7.71
CA ARG A 754 -49.96 -20.27 -6.60
C ARG A 754 -48.85 -19.27 -6.35
N TRP A 755 -47.57 -19.67 -6.50
CA TRP A 755 -46.41 -18.86 -6.19
C TRP A 755 -45.56 -18.43 -7.39
N GLY A 756 -45.91 -18.84 -8.61
CA GLY A 756 -45.24 -18.47 -9.85
C GLY A 756 -43.79 -18.98 -9.99
N ARG A 757 -43.36 -19.86 -9.09
CA ARG A 757 -42.00 -20.40 -9.04
C ARG A 757 -41.97 -21.84 -8.52
N PRO A 758 -40.92 -22.63 -8.83
CA PRO A 758 -40.73 -23.94 -8.21
C PRO A 758 -40.35 -23.80 -6.72
N PRO A 759 -40.66 -24.80 -5.86
CA PRO A 759 -40.33 -24.79 -4.45
C PRO A 759 -38.84 -24.96 -4.23
N ASN A 760 -38.30 -24.29 -3.16
CA ASN A 760 -36.96 -24.49 -2.68
C ASN A 760 -36.77 -25.85 -1.98
N ALA A 761 -35.56 -26.32 -1.81
CA ALA A 761 -35.20 -27.64 -1.29
C ALA A 761 -35.81 -28.00 0.08
N ARG A 762 -36.24 -27.02 0.88
CA ARG A 762 -36.83 -27.21 2.23
C ARG A 762 -38.30 -26.82 2.33
N GLU A 763 -38.92 -26.39 1.22
CA GLU A 763 -40.33 -25.94 1.26
C GLU A 763 -41.33 -27.09 1.30
N SER A 764 -42.37 -26.89 2.11
CA SER A 764 -43.54 -27.79 2.22
C SER A 764 -44.80 -27.02 1.90
N MET A 765 -45.86 -27.75 1.56
CA MET A 765 -47.21 -27.21 1.34
C MET A 765 -48.18 -27.93 2.27
N GLU A 766 -49.01 -27.15 2.94
CA GLU A 766 -50.07 -27.69 3.79
C GLU A 766 -51.33 -27.96 2.97
N ILE A 767 -51.83 -29.19 3.02
CA ILE A 767 -53.03 -29.64 2.30
C ILE A 767 -53.79 -30.57 3.23
N ASP A 768 -55.06 -30.25 3.46
CA ASP A 768 -55.96 -31.00 4.35
C ASP A 768 -55.37 -31.25 5.76
N GLY A 769 -54.63 -30.27 6.29
CA GLY A 769 -53.98 -30.39 7.59
C GLY A 769 -52.69 -31.24 7.62
N GLU A 770 -52.21 -31.73 6.46
CA GLU A 770 -50.94 -32.44 6.33
C GLU A 770 -49.86 -31.57 5.67
N HIS A 771 -48.66 -31.50 6.26
CA HIS A 771 -47.47 -30.87 5.64
C HIS A 771 -46.81 -31.82 4.63
N VAL A 772 -46.93 -31.50 3.34
CA VAL A 772 -46.30 -32.28 2.26
C VAL A 772 -44.98 -31.63 1.87
N MET A 773 -43.89 -32.36 1.99
CA MET A 773 -42.52 -31.89 1.70
C MET A 773 -42.27 -31.90 0.19
N ILE A 774 -42.77 -30.89 -0.54
CA ILE A 774 -42.69 -30.81 -2.01
C ILE A 774 -41.28 -30.47 -2.48
N GLY A 775 -40.57 -29.58 -1.79
CA GLY A 775 -39.21 -29.21 -2.13
C GLY A 775 -38.22 -30.38 -2.09
N PRO A 776 -38.12 -31.13 -0.98
CA PRO A 776 -37.28 -32.33 -0.90
C PRO A 776 -37.69 -33.41 -1.92
N TRP A 777 -38.98 -33.55 -2.24
CA TRP A 777 -39.45 -34.48 -3.26
C TRP A 777 -38.97 -34.04 -4.65
N LEU A 778 -39.11 -32.77 -5.03
CA LEU A 778 -38.62 -32.23 -6.30
C LEU A 778 -37.09 -32.41 -6.45
N CYS A 779 -36.30 -32.22 -5.39
CA CYS A 779 -34.86 -32.48 -5.39
C CYS A 779 -34.57 -33.96 -5.74
N LYS A 780 -35.27 -34.90 -5.13
CA LYS A 780 -35.15 -36.35 -5.45
C LYS A 780 -35.54 -36.66 -6.88
N VAL A 781 -36.58 -36.02 -7.42
CA VAL A 781 -37.02 -36.21 -8.82
C VAL A 781 -35.98 -35.68 -9.79
N ARG A 782 -35.35 -34.51 -9.50
CA ARG A 782 -34.23 -33.96 -10.30
C ARG A 782 -33.02 -34.87 -10.28
N THR A 783 -32.68 -35.45 -9.13
CA THR A 783 -31.59 -36.45 -9.03
C THR A 783 -31.87 -37.67 -9.88
N LYS A 784 -33.12 -38.17 -9.89
CA LYS A 784 -33.53 -39.30 -10.74
C LYS A 784 -33.52 -38.98 -12.23
N GLN A 785 -33.88 -37.73 -12.60
CA GLN A 785 -33.74 -37.23 -13.97
C GLN A 785 -32.26 -37.22 -14.42
N SER A 786 -31.39 -36.66 -13.60
CA SER A 786 -29.95 -36.65 -13.90
C SER A 786 -29.34 -38.04 -14.02
N ALA A 787 -29.91 -39.05 -13.33
CA ALA A 787 -29.54 -40.44 -13.39
C ALA A 787 -30.28 -41.24 -14.49
N CYS A 788 -31.09 -40.56 -15.32
CA CYS A 788 -31.94 -41.20 -16.34
C CYS A 788 -32.88 -42.31 -15.80
N GLN A 789 -33.39 -42.14 -14.57
CA GLN A 789 -34.23 -43.12 -13.85
C GLN A 789 -35.71 -42.76 -13.84
N LEU A 790 -36.16 -41.72 -14.55
CA LEU A 790 -37.56 -41.38 -14.75
C LEU A 790 -38.12 -42.08 -15.98
N THR A 791 -39.43 -42.45 -15.92
CA THR A 791 -40.13 -42.91 -17.12
C THR A 791 -40.39 -41.72 -18.05
N GLN A 792 -40.57 -41.97 -19.34
CA GLN A 792 -40.87 -40.94 -20.33
C GLN A 792 -42.09 -40.08 -19.95
N GLU A 793 -43.15 -40.72 -19.42
CA GLU A 793 -44.35 -40.03 -18.93
C GLU A 793 -44.05 -39.13 -17.72
N GLN A 794 -43.20 -39.59 -16.79
CA GLN A 794 -42.81 -38.80 -15.62
C GLN A 794 -41.99 -37.58 -16.00
N ASP A 795 -41.07 -37.72 -16.95
CA ASP A 795 -40.24 -36.63 -17.45
C ASP A 795 -41.06 -35.58 -18.21
N GLN A 796 -42.03 -36.03 -19.06
CA GLN A 796 -42.99 -35.16 -19.76
C GLN A 796 -43.86 -34.37 -18.79
N LEU A 797 -44.43 -35.02 -17.77
CA LEU A 797 -45.26 -34.38 -16.76
C LEU A 797 -44.50 -33.31 -15.99
N MET A 798 -43.24 -33.56 -15.63
CA MET A 798 -42.39 -32.61 -14.95
C MET A 798 -42.02 -31.44 -15.86
N ALA A 799 -41.81 -31.67 -17.16
CA ALA A 799 -41.53 -30.64 -18.15
C ALA A 799 -42.74 -29.71 -18.37
N GLU A 800 -43.97 -30.26 -18.36
CA GLU A 800 -45.21 -29.46 -18.43
C GLU A 800 -45.37 -28.52 -17.22
N ILE A 801 -45.10 -29.03 -15.99
CA ILE A 801 -45.28 -28.28 -14.74
C ILE A 801 -44.21 -27.20 -14.59
N LEU A 802 -42.95 -27.51 -14.87
CA LEU A 802 -41.83 -26.65 -14.58
C LEU A 802 -41.31 -25.85 -15.80
N LYS A 803 -41.76 -26.16 -17.02
CA LYS A 803 -41.40 -25.48 -18.29
C LYS A 803 -39.87 -25.27 -18.41
N SER A 804 -39.43 -24.07 -18.66
CA SER A 804 -37.98 -23.70 -18.78
C SER A 804 -37.14 -24.05 -17.52
N ASN A 805 -37.76 -24.12 -16.33
CA ASN A 805 -37.07 -24.47 -15.08
C ASN A 805 -36.78 -25.99 -14.94
N TRP A 806 -37.32 -26.84 -15.82
CA TRP A 806 -37.01 -28.28 -15.87
C TRP A 806 -35.68 -28.56 -16.60
N THR A 807 -35.38 -27.80 -17.66
CA THR A 807 -34.19 -27.96 -18.50
C THR A 807 -33.00 -27.06 -18.09
N ALA A 808 -33.20 -26.09 -17.21
CA ALA A 808 -32.19 -25.13 -16.81
C ALA A 808 -30.95 -25.73 -16.09
N THR A 809 -31.06 -26.99 -15.61
CA THR A 809 -29.96 -27.67 -14.91
C THR A 809 -28.95 -28.33 -15.85
N ARG A 810 -29.07 -28.21 -17.17
CA ARG A 810 -28.13 -28.78 -18.17
C ARG A 810 -27.10 -27.79 -18.73
N ARG A 811 -26.99 -26.51 -18.22
CA ARG A 811 -26.14 -25.46 -18.83
C ARG A 811 -25.10 -24.85 -17.91
N THR A 812 -24.52 -25.60 -16.96
CA THR A 812 -23.33 -25.14 -16.24
C THR A 812 -22.32 -26.26 -16.01
N SER A 813 -21.86 -26.89 -17.10
CA SER A 813 -20.57 -27.60 -17.13
C SER A 813 -20.25 -28.02 -18.57
N SER A 814 -19.96 -27.04 -19.42
CA SER A 814 -19.07 -27.16 -20.60
C SER A 814 -19.26 -25.93 -21.49
N THR A 815 -18.50 -24.89 -21.25
CA THR A 815 -17.94 -23.96 -22.27
C THR A 815 -17.28 -22.79 -21.53
N GLU A 816 -16.03 -22.97 -21.11
CA GLU A 816 -15.01 -21.93 -21.02
C GLU A 816 -13.65 -22.63 -20.95
N ALA A 817 -13.31 -23.26 -22.06
CA ALA A 817 -11.93 -23.56 -22.41
C ALA A 817 -11.83 -23.38 -23.92
N SER A 818 -11.71 -22.15 -24.39
CA SER A 818 -11.17 -21.71 -25.68
C SER A 818 -11.68 -20.29 -26.00
N ARG A 819 -10.99 -19.27 -25.45
CA ARG A 819 -10.58 -18.07 -26.20
C ARG A 819 -9.69 -17.20 -25.34
#